data_7909bdf853c799989f07ccde88927cc5
#
_entry.id   7909bdf853c799989f07ccde88927cc5
#
_cell.length_a   1.000
_cell.length_b   1.000
_cell.length_c   1.000
_cell.angle_alpha   90.00
_cell.angle_beta   90.00
_cell.angle_gamma   90.00
#
_symmetry.space_group_name_H-M   'P 1'
#
loop_
_entity.id
_entity.type
_entity.pdbx_description
1 polymer ?
#
loop_
_entity_poly.entity_id
_entity_poly.type
_entity_poly.pdbx_seq_one_letter_code
_entity_poly.pdbx_strand_id
1 'polypeptide(L)'
;MVSLSPPPDSGSQPSPASQPAPPRSPRASLPLRRLMAWAVEIGLVGVTAIVPWAVGQAVNERYTGRPVPLNGALAVTEESAAKALAIPQQSRTLAVAPLTNLLWSIALVGPLTLGAAQFYLLAVRGQTSPKRWFGVRLSQIDGRPPGIARVLLREGVGRWGVPGAIAYGIWRYGGAFPDVGLLVGLTALTLAIEGGTALLNRRGRGLRDRLIGTWVHDAEEIAVLAGTPKPATPPTAQTETLQSEPAVQSSGLVPVDERRGLWLLIREYPGAAIVTAVVGGMVLVLGTFVGTQVYVQQQNLTYALREQEQQLLKDLVGQYSQNAPDERRGAIMALGSIRDDRSDIVLLVNLLGQEENPKLIEALQQALSAAGPEALPYLANLNRTLKTDLESLSVGNNTSEQLAARRRFRASQRVLAKIMRLGPRSLEGANSSEADAPKIDLSKVDLSQSNHPQLPFRLALGGADLSGLNLRSVLLMGAQLRGARFRSAGNDDQMDTYDDWVTDLSGSGLTDADLSGAFLSGVALRRTNLGRSTVNRTNFSGGDLEGANFSGAQGVSANFERSHLFQASFTGANFGEANFQDANLQGAKASRFQGKNAVFTGASLRQSSWRDADLSRSRLDRADLTQIDLSQTNLEGANFTSAWLQQANLTGANLTGVDLTNAQLSGANFQNATLFPANSNSGSGFVETTPTATSAKVRGVDFSQVKNLDSQQLTYLCAQGAIHPSCGS
;
A
#
# COMPACT_ATOMS: atom_id res chain seq x y z
N MET A 1 48.53 78.35 46.80
CA MET A 1 48.80 79.10 48.05
C MET A 1 47.90 78.58 49.14
N VAL A 2 48.47 78.14 50.19
CA VAL A 2 47.99 77.98 51.56
C VAL A 2 47.04 76.80 51.78
N SER A 3 47.49 75.62 52.23
CA SER A 3 48.05 75.20 53.52
C SER A 3 47.00 75.30 54.64
N LEU A 4 46.60 74.19 55.22
CA LEU A 4 46.99 73.79 56.54
C LEU A 4 46.08 72.68 57.12
N SER A 5 46.76 71.78 57.76
CA SER A 5 46.52 70.55 58.48
C SER A 5 45.57 70.60 59.69
N PRO A 6 45.41 69.37 60.35
CA PRO A 6 44.26 69.00 61.15
C PRO A 6 44.48 69.21 62.65
N PRO A 7 43.85 68.64 63.65
CA PRO A 7 42.81 67.64 63.98
C PRO A 7 41.87 68.17 65.12
N PRO A 8 41.29 67.43 66.10
CA PRO A 8 41.47 66.07 66.62
C PRO A 8 40.18 65.26 66.95
N ASP A 9 40.43 64.04 67.41
CA ASP A 9 39.55 63.07 68.02
C ASP A 9 38.48 63.56 69.01
N SER A 10 37.35 62.91 68.99
CA SER A 10 36.77 62.23 70.18
C SER A 10 35.21 62.03 69.93
N GLY A 11 34.71 60.93 70.36
CA GLY A 11 33.33 60.83 70.66
C GLY A 11 32.60 59.59 70.12
N SER A 12 32.69 58.55 70.88
CA SER A 12 31.76 57.40 70.78
C SER A 12 30.27 57.84 70.85
N GLN A 13 29.52 57.50 69.89
CA GLN A 13 28.06 57.47 70.00
C GLN A 13 27.48 56.13 69.60
N PRO A 14 26.37 55.70 70.21
CA PRO A 14 25.86 54.33 70.15
C PRO A 14 25.12 54.06 68.86
N SER A 15 25.16 52.78 68.46
CA SER A 15 24.43 52.23 67.29
C SER A 15 22.94 52.56 67.29
N PRO A 16 22.38 53.01 66.17
CA PRO A 16 20.91 53.14 66.04
C PRO A 16 20.29 51.74 65.89
N ALA A 17 19.27 51.54 66.73
CA ALA A 17 18.38 50.39 66.74
C ALA A 17 17.84 50.05 65.32
N SER A 18 17.91 48.77 64.99
CA SER A 18 17.32 48.22 63.78
C SER A 18 15.83 48.61 63.63
N GLN A 19 15.54 49.43 62.65
CA GLN A 19 14.15 49.62 62.21
C GLN A 19 13.57 48.32 61.69
N PRO A 20 12.33 47.93 62.05
CA PRO A 20 11.66 46.76 61.48
C PRO A 20 11.44 46.98 60.00
N ALA A 21 11.75 45.99 59.16
CA ALA A 21 11.53 46.00 57.74
C ALA A 21 10.01 46.22 57.45
N PRO A 22 9.68 46.99 56.42
CA PRO A 22 8.27 47.25 56.07
C PRO A 22 7.55 45.95 55.81
N PRO A 23 6.24 45.83 56.13
CA PRO A 23 5.45 44.63 55.93
C PRO A 23 5.38 44.29 54.44
N ARG A 24 5.89 43.11 54.09
CA ARG A 24 5.84 42.57 52.73
C ARG A 24 4.36 42.43 52.33
N SER A 25 3.98 43.00 51.18
CA SER A 25 2.68 42.77 50.59
C SER A 25 2.37 41.26 50.47
N PRO A 26 1.13 40.81 50.68
CA PRO A 26 0.77 39.41 50.63
C PRO A 26 1.05 38.83 49.23
N ARG A 27 2.15 38.09 49.09
CA ARG A 27 2.45 37.36 47.85
C ARG A 27 1.51 36.18 47.72
N ALA A 28 0.98 35.95 46.51
CA ALA A 28 0.16 34.79 46.18
C ALA A 28 0.86 33.47 46.63
N SER A 29 0.07 32.48 47.01
CA SER A 29 0.60 31.20 47.50
C SER A 29 1.48 30.52 46.43
N LEU A 30 2.51 29.78 46.88
CA LEU A 30 3.43 29.10 45.96
C LEU A 30 2.75 28.22 44.90
N PRO A 31 1.68 27.47 45.24
CA PRO A 31 0.93 26.71 44.21
C PRO A 31 0.32 27.60 43.10
N LEU A 32 -0.25 28.74 43.46
CA LEU A 32 -0.84 29.67 42.52
C LEU A 32 0.23 30.30 41.63
N ARG A 33 1.36 30.70 42.17
CA ARG A 33 2.50 31.24 41.40
C ARG A 33 3.08 30.18 40.44
N ARG A 34 3.09 28.90 40.82
CA ARG A 34 3.49 27.77 39.96
C ARG A 34 2.51 27.62 38.79
N LEU A 35 1.21 27.69 39.05
CA LEU A 35 0.17 27.60 38.03
C LEU A 35 0.28 28.77 37.03
N MET A 36 0.44 30.00 37.55
CA MET A 36 0.56 31.19 36.68
C MET A 36 1.84 31.15 35.82
N ALA A 37 2.98 30.78 36.41
CA ALA A 37 4.23 30.61 35.66
C ALA A 37 4.05 29.56 34.53
N TRP A 38 3.33 28.46 34.81
CA TRP A 38 3.04 27.42 33.85
C TRP A 38 2.09 27.89 32.75
N ALA A 39 1.03 28.62 33.09
CA ALA A 39 0.10 29.16 32.11
C ALA A 39 0.77 30.12 31.12
N VAL A 40 1.69 30.98 31.63
CA VAL A 40 2.48 31.88 30.79
C VAL A 40 3.46 31.11 29.92
N GLU A 41 4.11 30.05 30.42
CA GLU A 41 5.00 29.18 29.63
C GLU A 41 4.26 28.55 28.44
N ILE A 42 3.09 27.95 28.69
CA ILE A 42 2.25 27.36 27.65
C ILE A 42 1.73 28.42 26.68
N GLY A 43 1.27 29.55 27.21
CA GLY A 43 0.80 30.68 26.42
C GLY A 43 1.85 31.19 25.44
N LEU A 44 3.09 31.36 25.90
CA LEU A 44 4.21 31.79 25.05
C LEU A 44 4.52 30.78 23.93
N VAL A 45 4.56 29.48 24.28
CA VAL A 45 4.77 28.42 23.28
C VAL A 45 3.59 28.34 22.31
N GLY A 46 2.36 28.45 22.83
CA GLY A 46 1.14 28.42 22.02
C GLY A 46 1.06 29.60 21.03
N VAL A 47 1.43 30.78 21.46
CA VAL A 47 1.44 31.99 20.57
C VAL A 47 2.42 31.80 19.39
N THR A 48 3.59 31.18 19.61
CA THR A 48 4.56 30.94 18.53
C THR A 48 4.06 29.89 17.52
N ALA A 49 3.10 29.04 17.87
CA ALA A 49 2.44 28.11 16.96
C ALA A 49 1.19 28.72 16.30
N ILE A 50 0.26 29.19 17.16
CA ILE A 50 -1.11 29.57 16.72
C ILE A 50 -1.09 30.85 15.87
N VAL A 51 -0.29 31.85 16.23
CA VAL A 51 -0.31 33.13 15.49
C VAL A 51 0.21 32.96 14.06
N PRO A 52 1.40 32.38 13.80
CA PRO A 52 1.86 32.16 12.44
C PRO A 52 0.93 31.22 11.65
N TRP A 53 0.38 30.19 12.31
CA TRP A 53 -0.58 29.30 11.67
C TRP A 53 -1.87 30.04 11.25
N ALA A 54 -2.48 30.82 12.13
CA ALA A 54 -3.70 31.55 11.85
C ALA A 54 -3.51 32.64 10.79
N VAL A 55 -2.38 33.36 10.85
CA VAL A 55 -2.03 34.35 9.80
C VAL A 55 -1.79 33.63 8.47
N GLY A 56 -1.09 32.49 8.47
CA GLY A 56 -0.90 31.65 7.29
C GLY A 56 -2.23 31.19 6.68
N GLN A 57 -3.16 30.76 7.49
CA GLN A 57 -4.52 30.37 7.05
C GLN A 57 -5.26 31.57 6.40
N ALA A 58 -5.25 32.72 7.04
CA ALA A 58 -5.89 33.93 6.52
C ALA A 58 -5.24 34.42 5.20
N VAL A 59 -3.91 34.26 5.07
CA VAL A 59 -3.19 34.55 3.82
C VAL A 59 -3.61 33.58 2.73
N ASN A 60 -3.69 32.28 3.05
CA ASN A 60 -4.06 31.23 2.10
C ASN A 60 -5.47 31.43 1.54
N GLU A 61 -6.42 31.78 2.41
CA GLU A 61 -7.82 32.02 2.02
C GLU A 61 -8.01 33.26 1.10
N ARG A 62 -7.13 34.27 1.23
CA ARG A 62 -7.19 35.49 0.44
C ARG A 62 -6.28 35.49 -0.78
N TYR A 63 -5.50 34.41 -0.97
CA TYR A 63 -4.51 34.35 -2.03
C TYR A 63 -5.17 34.04 -3.37
N THR A 64 -5.05 34.96 -4.33
CA THR A 64 -5.58 34.84 -5.68
C THR A 64 -4.53 34.45 -6.70
N GLY A 65 -3.26 34.31 -6.27
CA GLY A 65 -2.14 33.94 -7.12
C GLY A 65 -2.01 32.41 -7.29
N ARG A 66 -0.88 32.00 -7.84
CA ARG A 66 -0.60 30.57 -8.10
C ARG A 66 -0.13 29.88 -6.82
N PRO A 67 -0.81 28.84 -6.36
CA PRO A 67 -0.39 28.10 -5.18
C PRO A 67 0.85 27.24 -5.45
N VAL A 68 1.63 26.99 -4.40
CA VAL A 68 2.83 26.14 -4.41
C VAL A 68 2.58 24.91 -3.53
N PRO A 69 3.23 23.76 -3.78
CA PRO A 69 3.09 22.59 -2.94
C PRO A 69 3.56 22.87 -1.50
N LEU A 70 2.89 22.23 -0.54
CA LEU A 70 3.24 22.31 0.86
C LEU A 70 4.67 21.80 1.09
N ASN A 71 5.41 22.45 2.00
CA ASN A 71 6.74 22.02 2.41
C ASN A 71 6.73 20.55 2.85
N GLY A 72 7.69 19.75 2.37
CA GLY A 72 7.78 18.32 2.66
C GLY A 72 7.81 18.01 4.17
N ALA A 73 8.47 18.82 5.00
CA ALA A 73 8.47 18.63 6.45
C ALA A 73 7.07 18.84 7.07
N LEU A 74 6.29 19.79 6.55
CA LEU A 74 4.91 20.02 6.97
C LEU A 74 4.00 18.89 6.47
N ALA A 75 4.18 18.43 5.24
CA ALA A 75 3.42 17.31 4.67
C ALA A 75 3.62 16.02 5.47
N VAL A 76 4.87 15.67 5.81
CA VAL A 76 5.19 14.49 6.65
C VAL A 76 4.59 14.61 8.06
N THR A 77 4.61 15.82 8.65
CA THR A 77 4.00 16.02 9.98
C THR A 77 2.48 15.92 9.93
N GLU A 78 1.85 16.44 8.89
CA GLU A 78 0.41 16.32 8.64
C GLU A 78 0.00 14.87 8.41
N GLU A 79 0.71 14.14 7.55
CA GLU A 79 0.49 12.72 7.28
C GLU A 79 0.63 11.87 8.55
N SER A 80 1.69 12.10 9.33
CA SER A 80 1.93 11.38 10.58
C SER A 80 0.83 11.66 11.61
N ALA A 81 0.38 12.91 11.71
CA ALA A 81 -0.72 13.30 12.59
C ALA A 81 -2.06 12.69 12.12
N ALA A 82 -2.35 12.74 10.82
CA ALA A 82 -3.55 12.17 10.24
C ALA A 82 -3.61 10.64 10.46
N LYS A 83 -2.48 9.94 10.26
CA LYS A 83 -2.37 8.49 10.56
C LYS A 83 -2.58 8.20 12.05
N ALA A 84 -1.98 8.98 12.95
CA ALA A 84 -2.13 8.80 14.39
C ALA A 84 -3.57 9.05 14.86
N LEU A 85 -4.25 10.03 14.27
CA LEU A 85 -5.62 10.42 14.61
C LEU A 85 -6.67 9.71 13.74
N ALA A 86 -6.27 8.86 12.77
CA ALA A 86 -7.11 8.18 11.79
C ALA A 86 -8.09 9.12 11.07
N ILE A 87 -7.61 10.32 10.74
CA ILE A 87 -8.36 11.29 9.94
C ILE A 87 -8.26 10.84 8.47
N PRO A 88 -9.39 10.73 7.72
CA PRO A 88 -9.35 10.35 6.32
C PRO A 88 -8.50 11.33 5.51
N GLN A 89 -7.43 10.86 4.90
CA GLN A 89 -6.63 11.68 4.00
C GLN A 89 -7.38 11.80 2.66
N GLN A 90 -7.76 13.00 2.30
CA GLN A 90 -8.07 13.29 0.91
C GLN A 90 -6.73 13.41 0.18
N SER A 91 -6.51 12.57 -0.83
CA SER A 91 -5.34 12.57 -1.70
C SER A 91 -5.31 13.85 -2.56
N ARG A 92 -5.14 15.00 -1.94
CA ARG A 92 -4.87 16.27 -2.61
C ARG A 92 -3.47 16.70 -2.21
N THR A 93 -2.59 16.87 -3.19
CA THR A 93 -1.38 17.68 -3.01
C THR A 93 -1.84 19.03 -2.48
N LEU A 94 -1.65 19.27 -1.18
CA LEU A 94 -2.01 20.54 -0.56
C LEU A 94 -1.14 21.63 -1.18
N ALA A 95 -1.74 22.41 -2.08
CA ALA A 95 -1.11 23.57 -2.67
C ALA A 95 -1.57 24.80 -1.89
N VAL A 96 -0.61 25.58 -1.41
CA VAL A 96 -0.84 26.74 -0.51
C VAL A 96 -0.17 28.00 -1.05
N ALA A 97 -0.56 29.17 -0.55
CA ALA A 97 0.13 30.40 -0.87
C ALA A 97 1.62 30.34 -0.46
N PRO A 98 2.56 30.92 -1.22
CA PRO A 98 4.01 30.88 -0.91
C PRO A 98 4.32 31.38 0.52
N LEU A 99 3.69 32.47 0.94
CA LEU A 99 3.85 33.03 2.29
C LEU A 99 3.26 32.11 3.39
N THR A 100 2.23 31.35 3.07
CA THR A 100 1.65 30.34 3.98
C THR A 100 2.65 29.25 4.32
N ASN A 101 3.41 28.74 3.34
CA ASN A 101 4.49 27.76 3.57
C ASN A 101 5.51 28.27 4.60
N LEU A 102 5.92 29.53 4.47
CA LEU A 102 6.86 30.16 5.41
C LEU A 102 6.23 30.27 6.82
N LEU A 103 5.01 30.82 6.91
CA LEU A 103 4.33 31.02 8.18
C LEU A 103 4.04 29.70 8.90
N TRP A 104 3.62 28.67 8.19
CA TRP A 104 3.39 27.35 8.78
C TRP A 104 4.69 26.66 9.16
N SER A 105 5.80 26.87 8.43
CA SER A 105 7.13 26.43 8.85
C SER A 105 7.58 27.11 10.14
N ILE A 106 7.30 28.41 10.32
CA ILE A 106 7.54 29.15 11.57
C ILE A 106 6.64 28.58 12.70
N ALA A 107 5.37 28.29 12.42
CA ALA A 107 4.44 27.69 13.38
C ALA A 107 4.92 26.32 13.88
N LEU A 108 5.61 25.53 13.05
CA LEU A 108 6.19 24.24 13.43
C LEU A 108 7.49 24.39 14.22
N VAL A 109 8.41 25.25 13.76
CA VAL A 109 9.76 25.38 14.34
C VAL A 109 9.78 26.26 15.58
N GLY A 110 8.95 27.32 15.62
CA GLY A 110 8.90 28.30 16.72
C GLY A 110 8.65 27.67 18.11
N PRO A 111 7.62 26.85 18.28
CA PRO A 111 7.37 26.16 19.57
C PRO A 111 8.50 25.23 19.99
N LEU A 112 9.13 24.53 19.03
CA LEU A 112 10.24 23.61 19.30
C LEU A 112 11.48 24.35 19.81
N THR A 113 11.84 25.46 19.16
CA THR A 113 13.00 26.28 19.53
C THR A 113 12.80 26.97 20.88
N LEU A 114 11.61 27.56 21.10
CA LEU A 114 11.28 28.20 22.38
C LEU A 114 11.20 27.17 23.51
N GLY A 115 10.59 26.02 23.27
CA GLY A 115 10.53 24.90 24.20
C GLY A 115 11.93 24.41 24.59
N ALA A 116 12.79 24.17 23.62
CA ALA A 116 14.18 23.77 23.86
C ALA A 116 14.94 24.80 24.70
N ALA A 117 14.78 26.11 24.41
CA ALA A 117 15.38 27.16 25.20
C ALA A 117 14.86 27.19 26.66
N GLN A 118 13.54 27.01 26.84
CA GLN A 118 12.96 26.92 28.20
C GLN A 118 13.44 25.68 28.95
N PHE A 119 13.56 24.53 28.33
CA PHE A 119 14.11 23.32 28.95
C PHE A 119 15.57 23.51 29.36
N TYR A 120 16.36 24.14 28.51
CA TYR A 120 17.75 24.46 28.87
C TYR A 120 17.87 25.38 30.08
N LEU A 121 17.12 26.49 30.09
CA LEU A 121 17.12 27.42 31.23
C LEU A 121 16.68 26.74 32.52
N LEU A 122 15.68 25.85 32.43
CA LEU A 122 15.22 25.07 33.56
C LEU A 122 16.28 24.09 34.06
N ALA A 123 17.03 23.46 33.14
CA ALA A 123 18.06 22.50 33.46
C ALA A 123 19.32 23.14 34.11
N VAL A 124 19.74 24.29 33.60
CA VAL A 124 20.99 24.96 34.02
C VAL A 124 20.77 25.92 35.21
N ARG A 125 19.65 26.69 35.16
CA ARG A 125 19.35 27.71 36.16
C ARG A 125 18.27 27.34 37.18
N GLY A 126 17.55 26.24 36.92
CA GLY A 126 16.39 25.83 37.69
C GLY A 126 15.17 26.75 37.49
N GLN A 127 15.22 27.69 36.53
CA GLN A 127 14.16 28.66 36.29
C GLN A 127 14.04 28.96 34.80
N THR A 128 12.84 28.96 34.27
CA THR A 128 12.48 29.59 32.97
C THR A 128 12.23 31.10 33.18
N SER A 129 12.13 31.87 32.09
CA SER A 129 11.81 33.31 32.25
C SER A 129 10.47 33.52 32.98
N PRO A 130 9.36 32.84 32.66
CA PRO A 130 8.12 32.94 33.42
C PRO A 130 8.27 32.50 34.88
N LYS A 131 8.97 31.41 35.18
CA LYS A 131 9.21 30.99 36.58
C LYS A 131 9.99 32.01 37.38
N ARG A 132 10.94 32.71 36.73
CA ARG A 132 11.66 33.82 37.34
C ARG A 132 10.77 35.02 37.70
N TRP A 133 9.80 35.37 36.80
CA TRP A 133 8.83 36.45 37.07
C TRP A 133 7.94 36.17 38.27
N PHE A 134 7.59 34.89 38.48
CA PHE A 134 6.77 34.46 39.61
C PHE A 134 7.56 33.99 40.82
N GLY A 135 8.89 34.17 40.85
CA GLY A 135 9.74 33.81 42.00
C GLY A 135 9.76 32.30 42.30
N VAL A 136 9.58 31.44 41.27
CA VAL A 136 9.52 29.99 41.44
C VAL A 136 10.83 29.37 40.93
N ARG A 137 11.46 28.46 41.68
CA ARG A 137 12.70 27.76 41.33
C ARG A 137 12.54 26.25 41.48
N LEU A 138 13.12 25.51 40.52
CA LEU A 138 13.25 24.06 40.55
C LEU A 138 14.67 23.69 40.93
N SER A 139 14.87 22.84 41.94
CA SER A 139 16.16 22.30 42.33
C SER A 139 16.07 20.79 42.60
N GLN A 140 17.22 20.16 42.72
CA GLN A 140 17.34 18.83 43.32
C GLN A 140 17.16 18.95 44.86
N ILE A 141 17.04 17.83 45.56
CA ILE A 141 16.90 17.79 47.01
C ILE A 141 18.13 18.40 47.72
N ASP A 142 19.31 18.35 47.07
CA ASP A 142 20.57 18.91 47.53
C ASP A 142 20.76 20.40 47.15
N GLY A 143 19.75 21.08 46.62
CA GLY A 143 19.78 22.49 46.26
C GLY A 143 20.41 22.81 44.91
N ARG A 144 21.03 21.85 44.22
CA ARG A 144 21.66 22.05 42.90
C ARG A 144 20.64 22.17 41.79
N PRO A 145 20.97 22.80 40.61
CA PRO A 145 20.12 22.78 39.45
C PRO A 145 19.81 21.34 39.02
N PRO A 146 18.60 21.08 38.45
CA PRO A 146 18.14 19.71 38.19
C PRO A 146 18.92 18.96 37.11
N GLY A 147 19.59 19.65 36.20
CA GLY A 147 20.28 19.07 35.05
C GLY A 147 19.31 18.61 33.92
N ILE A 148 19.87 18.42 32.69
CA ILE A 148 19.07 18.15 31.48
C ILE A 148 18.25 16.85 31.59
N ALA A 149 18.89 15.75 32.06
CA ALA A 149 18.23 14.44 32.13
C ALA A 149 16.98 14.46 33.05
N ARG A 150 17.07 15.07 34.21
CA ARG A 150 15.94 15.17 35.17
C ARG A 150 14.85 16.11 34.66
N VAL A 151 15.20 17.18 33.91
CA VAL A 151 14.23 18.08 33.32
C VAL A 151 13.48 17.37 32.17
N LEU A 152 14.18 16.62 31.32
CA LEU A 152 13.54 15.83 30.25
C LEU A 152 12.62 14.76 30.83
N LEU A 153 13.03 14.03 31.84
CA LEU A 153 12.16 13.04 32.50
C LEU A 153 10.94 13.72 33.17
N ARG A 154 11.13 14.88 33.80
CA ARG A 154 10.09 15.58 34.56
C ARG A 154 9.08 16.26 33.64
N GLU A 155 9.54 17.06 32.71
CA GLU A 155 8.67 17.86 31.83
C GLU A 155 8.27 17.11 30.56
N GLY A 156 9.19 16.34 29.91
CA GLY A 156 8.92 15.57 28.72
C GLY A 156 8.09 14.31 29.01
N VAL A 157 8.67 13.38 29.75
CA VAL A 157 8.01 12.09 30.03
C VAL A 157 6.92 12.25 31.09
N GLY A 158 7.25 12.85 32.25
CA GLY A 158 6.34 12.89 33.40
C GLY A 158 5.16 13.85 33.23
N ARG A 159 5.32 14.95 32.51
CA ARG A 159 4.26 15.95 32.35
C ARG A 159 3.42 15.76 31.09
N TRP A 160 4.06 15.45 29.98
CA TRP A 160 3.38 15.33 28.69
C TRP A 160 3.28 13.89 28.17
N GLY A 161 4.38 13.12 28.31
CA GLY A 161 4.47 11.78 27.74
C GLY A 161 3.48 10.80 28.38
N VAL A 162 3.56 10.62 29.70
CA VAL A 162 2.71 9.63 30.39
C VAL A 162 1.21 10.03 30.37
N PRO A 163 0.82 11.27 30.73
CA PRO A 163 -0.60 11.67 30.62
C PRO A 163 -1.14 11.60 29.20
N GLY A 164 -0.35 12.04 28.22
CA GLY A 164 -0.75 11.97 26.80
C GLY A 164 -0.89 10.54 26.30
N ALA A 165 0.02 9.64 26.68
CA ALA A 165 -0.04 8.22 26.32
C ALA A 165 -1.27 7.53 26.93
N ILE A 166 -1.58 7.84 28.20
CA ILE A 166 -2.79 7.31 28.86
C ILE A 166 -4.06 7.82 28.17
N ALA A 167 -4.14 9.13 27.92
CA ALA A 167 -5.29 9.73 27.22
C ALA A 167 -5.47 9.15 25.82
N TYR A 168 -4.38 9.01 25.07
CA TYR A 168 -4.39 8.39 23.74
C TYR A 168 -4.81 6.91 23.79
N GLY A 169 -4.31 6.15 24.75
CA GLY A 169 -4.68 4.74 24.93
C GLY A 169 -6.15 4.57 25.25
N ILE A 170 -6.70 5.38 26.20
CA ILE A 170 -8.12 5.35 26.54
C ILE A 170 -8.97 5.78 25.33
N TRP A 171 -8.58 6.83 24.61
CA TRP A 171 -9.27 7.30 23.42
C TRP A 171 -9.26 6.25 22.31
N ARG A 172 -8.08 5.65 22.03
CA ARG A 172 -7.89 4.72 20.91
C ARG A 172 -8.59 3.39 21.11
N TYR A 173 -8.59 2.87 22.36
CA TYR A 173 -9.08 1.51 22.69
C TYR A 173 -10.33 1.50 23.57
N GLY A 174 -10.74 2.63 24.15
CA GLY A 174 -11.89 2.75 25.04
C GLY A 174 -13.22 3.12 24.37
N GLY A 175 -13.31 3.02 23.03
CA GLY A 175 -14.56 3.32 22.29
C GLY A 175 -14.82 4.80 22.03
N ALA A 176 -13.93 5.72 22.41
CA ALA A 176 -14.05 7.15 22.17
C ALA A 176 -13.51 7.60 20.79
N PHE A 177 -12.80 6.72 20.11
CA PHE A 177 -12.28 6.92 18.75
C PHE A 177 -13.44 6.96 17.72
N PRO A 178 -13.46 7.84 16.71
CA PRO A 178 -12.42 8.81 16.31
C PRO A 178 -12.63 10.26 16.78
N ASP A 179 -13.42 10.53 17.82
CA ASP A 179 -13.72 11.88 18.30
C ASP A 179 -12.47 12.55 18.92
N VAL A 180 -11.87 13.49 18.20
CA VAL A 180 -10.69 14.26 18.65
C VAL A 180 -11.00 15.17 19.83
N GLY A 181 -12.25 15.66 19.97
CA GLY A 181 -12.67 16.48 21.12
C GLY A 181 -12.56 15.69 22.43
N LEU A 182 -12.93 14.41 22.40
CA LEU A 182 -12.77 13.52 23.55
C LEU A 182 -11.30 13.25 23.88
N LEU A 183 -10.40 13.13 22.88
CA LEU A 183 -8.96 13.01 23.11
C LEU A 183 -8.41 14.25 23.83
N VAL A 184 -8.79 15.46 23.41
CA VAL A 184 -8.39 16.71 24.06
C VAL A 184 -8.91 16.77 25.48
N GLY A 185 -10.18 16.41 25.71
CA GLY A 185 -10.78 16.35 27.04
C GLY A 185 -10.11 15.37 27.98
N LEU A 186 -9.80 14.17 27.53
CA LEU A 186 -9.06 13.14 28.27
C LEU A 186 -7.64 13.61 28.62
N THR A 187 -6.95 14.27 27.68
CA THR A 187 -5.62 14.83 27.93
C THR A 187 -5.67 15.93 28.99
N ALA A 188 -6.63 16.83 28.92
CA ALA A 188 -6.82 17.86 29.91
C ALA A 188 -7.16 17.27 31.30
N LEU A 189 -8.01 16.24 31.36
CA LEU A 189 -8.34 15.55 32.61
C LEU A 189 -7.12 14.86 33.24
N THR A 190 -6.31 14.15 32.49
CA THR A 190 -5.10 13.49 32.99
C THR A 190 -4.07 14.50 33.50
N LEU A 191 -3.92 15.64 32.83
CA LEU A 191 -3.09 16.75 33.29
C LEU A 191 -3.64 17.42 34.58
N ALA A 192 -4.95 17.56 34.70
CA ALA A 192 -5.60 18.10 35.88
C ALA A 192 -5.43 17.17 37.11
N ILE A 193 -5.56 15.87 36.94
CA ILE A 193 -5.33 14.87 37.98
C ILE A 193 -3.88 14.96 38.48
N GLU A 194 -2.91 15.03 37.58
CA GLU A 194 -1.50 15.17 37.93
C GLU A 194 -1.20 16.49 38.70
N GLY A 195 -1.79 17.60 38.20
CA GLY A 195 -1.70 18.89 38.89
C GLY A 195 -2.34 18.89 40.27
N GLY A 196 -3.48 18.21 40.43
CA GLY A 196 -4.19 18.04 41.70
C GLY A 196 -3.38 17.31 42.77
N THR A 197 -2.55 16.34 42.39
CA THR A 197 -1.67 15.62 43.33
C THR A 197 -0.69 16.55 44.05
N ALA A 198 -0.25 17.64 43.42
CA ALA A 198 0.61 18.64 44.02
C ALA A 198 -0.13 19.56 45.01
N LEU A 199 -1.41 19.82 44.77
CA LEU A 199 -2.26 20.65 45.65
C LEU A 199 -2.67 19.91 46.92
N LEU A 200 -2.94 18.61 46.83
CA LEU A 200 -3.33 17.76 47.96
C LEU A 200 -2.18 17.41 48.92
N ASN A 201 -0.95 17.70 48.55
CA ASN A 201 0.21 17.35 49.35
C ASN A 201 0.71 18.52 50.19
N ARG A 202 0.78 18.37 51.55
CA ARG A 202 1.27 19.38 52.49
C ARG A 202 2.65 19.95 52.16
N ARG A 203 3.49 19.19 51.43
CA ARG A 203 4.85 19.61 50.98
C ARG A 203 4.87 20.17 49.55
N GLY A 204 3.72 20.30 48.88
CA GLY A 204 3.61 20.86 47.54
C GLY A 204 4.32 20.07 46.44
N ARG A 205 4.67 18.79 46.66
CA ARG A 205 5.34 17.93 45.69
C ARG A 205 4.32 17.09 44.95
N GLY A 206 4.28 17.21 43.62
CA GLY A 206 3.51 16.33 42.74
C GLY A 206 4.15 14.93 42.67
N LEU A 207 3.42 13.96 42.09
CA LEU A 207 3.86 12.59 41.91
C LEU A 207 5.20 12.51 41.13
N ARG A 208 5.31 13.25 40.02
CA ARG A 208 6.54 13.34 39.21
C ARG A 208 7.74 13.94 39.98
N ASP A 209 7.48 14.97 40.82
CA ASP A 209 8.54 15.60 41.61
C ASP A 209 9.15 14.60 42.62
N ARG A 210 8.33 13.65 43.14
CA ARG A 210 8.77 12.57 44.02
C ARG A 210 9.57 11.50 43.29
N LEU A 211 9.10 11.07 42.14
CA LEU A 211 9.74 9.99 41.36
C LEU A 211 11.12 10.41 40.83
N ILE A 212 11.30 11.70 40.49
CA ILE A 212 12.51 12.21 39.82
C ILE A 212 13.46 12.88 40.82
N GLY A 213 13.03 13.05 42.07
CA GLY A 213 13.87 13.64 43.13
C GLY A 213 14.08 15.16 42.98
N THR A 214 13.05 15.86 42.46
CA THR A 214 13.06 17.32 42.29
C THR A 214 12.15 18.01 43.30
N TRP A 215 12.46 19.30 43.57
CA TRP A 215 11.66 20.14 44.44
C TRP A 215 11.45 21.53 43.86
N VAL A 216 10.25 22.04 43.96
CA VAL A 216 9.89 23.39 43.52
C VAL A 216 9.66 24.23 44.81
N HIS A 217 10.44 25.30 44.96
CA HIS A 217 10.42 26.17 46.13
C HIS A 217 10.45 27.65 45.72
N ASP A 218 10.32 28.53 46.74
CA ASP A 218 10.44 29.98 46.52
C ASP A 218 11.93 30.32 46.23
N ALA A 219 12.17 31.15 45.21
CA ALA A 219 13.51 31.49 44.79
C ALA A 219 14.30 32.30 45.86
N GLU A 220 13.59 32.97 46.81
CA GLU A 220 14.21 33.75 47.88
C GLU A 220 14.59 32.90 49.08
N GLU A 221 13.97 31.76 49.33
CA GLU A 221 14.19 30.91 50.48
C GLU A 221 15.60 30.32 50.52
N ILE A 222 16.24 30.08 49.41
CA ILE A 222 17.64 29.60 49.33
C ILE A 222 18.66 30.74 49.52
N ALA A 223 18.34 31.98 49.20
CA ALA A 223 19.24 33.09 49.37
C ALA A 223 19.55 33.34 50.89
N VAL A 224 18.56 33.02 51.72
CA VAL A 224 18.70 33.14 53.18
C VAL A 224 19.53 31.97 53.80
N LEU A 225 19.42 30.77 53.22
CA LEU A 225 20.17 29.59 53.70
C LEU A 225 21.62 29.52 53.17
N ALA A 226 21.98 30.25 52.13
CA ALA A 226 23.32 30.32 51.54
C ALA A 226 24.20 31.45 52.16
N GLY A 227 23.65 32.24 53.06
CA GLY A 227 24.24 33.48 53.59
C GLY A 227 25.07 33.35 54.87
N THR A 228 25.44 32.17 55.38
CA THR A 228 26.35 32.01 56.53
C THR A 228 27.67 31.38 56.07
N PRO A 229 28.80 32.13 56.08
CA PRO A 229 30.13 31.55 55.83
C PRO A 229 30.60 30.80 57.07
N LYS A 230 30.92 29.53 56.94
CA LYS A 230 31.60 28.72 57.96
C LYS A 230 33.10 29.09 57.99
N PRO A 231 33.72 29.37 59.13
CA PRO A 231 35.10 29.79 59.17
C PRO A 231 36.05 28.64 58.80
N ALA A 232 37.03 28.98 57.99
CA ALA A 232 38.11 28.10 57.57
C ALA A 232 39.17 27.94 58.69
N THR A 233 39.55 26.72 58.97
CA THR A 233 40.76 26.38 59.69
C THR A 233 41.91 26.16 58.67
N PRO A 234 43.14 26.65 58.96
CA PRO A 234 44.22 26.64 57.97
C PRO A 234 44.95 25.29 57.95
N PRO A 235 45.53 24.92 56.81
CA PRO A 235 46.29 23.69 56.66
C PRO A 235 47.76 23.91 57.05
N THR A 236 48.30 22.96 57.80
CA THR A 236 49.75 22.82 58.10
C THR A 236 50.44 22.28 56.82
N ALA A 237 51.55 23.00 56.55
CA ALA A 237 52.47 22.62 55.49
C ALA A 237 53.34 21.43 55.89
N GLN A 238 53.63 20.55 54.95
CA GLN A 238 54.92 19.84 54.90
C GLN A 238 55.32 19.62 53.42
N THR A 239 56.54 20.03 53.25
CA THR A 239 57.41 20.06 52.09
C THR A 239 58.02 18.68 51.84
N GLU A 240 58.29 18.29 50.62
CA GLU A 240 59.54 17.68 50.13
C GLU A 240 59.36 17.15 48.69
N THR A 241 60.04 17.78 47.83
CA THR A 241 61.29 17.58 47.05
C THR A 241 61.24 16.58 45.90
N LEU A 242 61.39 17.17 44.71
CA LEU A 242 62.24 16.85 43.53
C LEU A 242 62.56 15.39 43.19
N GLN A 243 62.27 14.96 41.98
CA GLN A 243 63.34 14.65 40.97
C GLN A 243 62.79 14.23 39.63
N SER A 244 63.18 15.02 38.63
CA SER A 244 63.74 14.70 37.27
C SER A 244 63.13 13.61 36.39
N GLU A 245 62.90 14.09 35.18
CA GLU A 245 62.73 13.40 33.84
C GLU A 245 63.80 12.31 33.54
N PRO A 246 63.63 11.44 32.46
CA PRO A 246 63.34 11.90 31.10
C PRO A 246 62.46 10.97 30.23
N ALA A 247 62.14 11.54 29.07
CA ALA A 247 61.42 11.01 27.92
C ALA A 247 61.81 9.61 27.41
N VAL A 248 60.79 8.85 26.93
CA VAL A 248 60.93 7.99 25.75
C VAL A 248 59.60 8.00 24.95
N GLN A 249 59.71 8.31 23.67
CA GLN A 249 58.67 8.18 22.66
C GLN A 249 58.26 6.72 22.48
N SER A 250 56.96 6.46 22.41
CA SER A 250 56.46 5.37 21.57
C SER A 250 55.09 5.72 21.06
N SER A 251 55.01 5.80 19.76
CA SER A 251 53.80 5.85 18.91
C SER A 251 52.90 4.69 19.26
N GLY A 252 51.75 4.96 19.84
CA GLY A 252 50.65 4.02 20.02
C GLY A 252 49.40 4.66 19.56
N LEU A 253 48.82 4.09 18.45
CA LEU A 253 47.52 4.41 17.95
C LEU A 253 46.47 4.38 19.05
N VAL A 254 45.84 5.54 19.30
CA VAL A 254 44.69 5.66 20.18
C VAL A 254 43.50 5.01 19.46
N PRO A 255 42.81 4.04 20.04
CA PRO A 255 41.60 3.54 19.47
C PRO A 255 40.54 4.65 19.49
N VAL A 256 40.01 4.97 18.32
CA VAL A 256 38.84 5.83 18.15
C VAL A 256 37.66 5.10 18.78
N ASP A 257 37.21 5.55 19.92
CA ASP A 257 35.99 5.09 20.58
C ASP A 257 34.79 5.61 19.79
N GLU A 258 34.23 4.73 18.96
CA GLU A 258 33.11 4.97 18.02
C GLU A 258 31.77 5.26 18.70
N ARG A 259 31.75 5.55 20.03
CA ARG A 259 30.53 5.80 20.80
C ARG A 259 30.45 7.17 21.43
N ARG A 260 30.87 8.21 20.72
CA ARG A 260 30.50 9.58 21.07
C ARG A 260 29.14 9.93 20.45
N GLY A 261 28.07 9.34 20.98
CA GLY A 261 26.72 9.69 20.58
C GLY A 261 26.39 11.16 20.86
N LEU A 262 25.52 11.73 20.04
CA LEU A 262 24.96 13.09 20.11
C LEU A 262 24.64 13.52 21.59
N TRP A 263 24.28 12.58 22.43
CA TRP A 263 23.95 12.75 23.84
C TRP A 263 25.13 13.25 24.70
N LEU A 264 26.36 12.82 24.43
CA LEU A 264 27.56 13.27 25.14
C LEU A 264 27.94 14.71 24.79
N LEU A 265 27.78 15.08 23.49
CA LEU A 265 28.00 16.46 23.04
C LEU A 265 26.98 17.44 23.64
N ILE A 266 25.70 17.05 23.78
CA ILE A 266 24.66 17.85 24.42
C ILE A 266 24.96 18.06 25.92
N ARG A 267 25.57 17.09 26.58
CA ARG A 267 25.91 17.15 27.98
C ARG A 267 27.15 18.02 28.25
N GLU A 268 28.12 17.98 27.35
CA GLU A 268 29.39 18.68 27.49
C GLU A 268 29.31 20.16 27.04
N TYR A 269 28.54 20.42 26.01
CA TYR A 269 28.35 21.79 25.43
C TYR A 269 26.86 22.15 25.24
N PRO A 270 26.12 22.31 26.33
CA PRO A 270 24.66 22.55 26.21
C PRO A 270 24.30 23.88 25.52
N GLY A 271 25.18 24.89 25.63
CA GLY A 271 25.01 26.15 24.89
C GLY A 271 25.13 25.99 23.36
N ALA A 272 26.10 25.16 22.94
CA ALA A 272 26.30 24.86 21.53
C ALA A 272 25.10 24.07 20.95
N ALA A 273 24.51 23.14 21.72
CA ALA A 273 23.36 22.38 21.30
C ALA A 273 22.12 23.27 21.02
N ILE A 274 21.91 24.31 21.83
CA ILE A 274 20.81 25.28 21.59
C ILE A 274 21.14 26.16 20.40
N VAL A 275 22.35 26.65 20.27
CA VAL A 275 22.75 27.44 19.12
C VAL A 275 22.56 26.61 17.83
N THR A 276 22.96 25.34 17.86
CA THR A 276 22.75 24.40 16.72
C THR A 276 21.27 24.19 16.42
N ALA A 277 20.42 24.04 17.43
CA ALA A 277 18.98 23.88 17.25
C ALA A 277 18.32 25.14 16.69
N VAL A 278 18.72 26.33 17.17
CA VAL A 278 18.22 27.62 16.67
C VAL A 278 18.70 27.89 15.25
N VAL A 279 20.01 27.65 15.00
CA VAL A 279 20.59 27.82 13.65
C VAL A 279 19.96 26.79 12.69
N GLY A 280 19.80 25.53 13.10
CA GLY A 280 19.11 24.52 12.32
C GLY A 280 17.66 24.89 11.98
N GLY A 281 16.92 25.44 12.96
CA GLY A 281 15.57 25.98 12.74
C GLY A 281 15.57 27.15 11.76
N MET A 282 16.54 28.07 11.87
CA MET A 282 16.70 29.20 10.97
C MET A 282 17.03 28.76 9.53
N VAL A 283 17.94 27.77 9.39
CA VAL A 283 18.28 27.18 8.09
C VAL A 283 17.07 26.49 7.47
N LEU A 284 16.25 25.81 8.26
CA LEU A 284 15.02 25.17 7.75
C LEU A 284 14.00 26.19 7.26
N VAL A 285 13.79 27.28 7.99
CA VAL A 285 12.89 28.38 7.58
C VAL A 285 13.42 29.10 6.33
N LEU A 286 14.71 29.44 6.32
CA LEU A 286 15.34 30.07 5.16
C LEU A 286 15.39 29.13 3.95
N GLY A 287 15.69 27.85 4.16
CA GLY A 287 15.67 26.83 3.12
C GLY A 287 14.27 26.65 2.51
N THR A 288 13.22 26.70 3.33
CA THR A 288 11.83 26.70 2.85
C THR A 288 11.52 27.94 2.01
N PHE A 289 11.96 29.11 2.45
CA PHE A 289 11.75 30.35 1.72
C PHE A 289 12.46 30.33 0.36
N VAL A 290 13.76 30.00 0.33
CA VAL A 290 14.54 29.89 -0.90
C VAL A 290 13.98 28.80 -1.81
N GLY A 291 13.67 27.63 -1.28
CA GLY A 291 13.06 26.54 -2.04
C GLY A 291 11.72 26.95 -2.67
N THR A 292 10.89 27.68 -1.92
CA THR A 292 9.62 28.20 -2.43
C THR A 292 9.84 29.23 -3.53
N GLN A 293 10.83 30.13 -3.41
CA GLN A 293 11.16 31.11 -4.44
C GLN A 293 11.70 30.47 -5.72
N VAL A 294 12.58 29.48 -5.59
CA VAL A 294 13.10 28.70 -6.73
C VAL A 294 11.96 27.96 -7.43
N TYR A 295 11.07 27.33 -6.66
CA TYR A 295 9.91 26.62 -7.19
C TYR A 295 8.95 27.55 -7.94
N VAL A 296 8.63 28.73 -7.38
CA VAL A 296 7.80 29.74 -8.05
C VAL A 296 8.46 30.22 -9.35
N GLN A 297 9.76 30.42 -9.34
CA GLN A 297 10.50 30.84 -10.53
C GLN A 297 10.51 29.75 -11.61
N GLN A 298 10.73 28.49 -11.25
CA GLN A 298 10.60 27.36 -12.18
C GLN A 298 9.18 27.23 -12.72
N GLN A 299 8.16 27.36 -11.86
CA GLN A 299 6.77 27.34 -12.32
C GLN A 299 6.46 28.47 -13.29
N ASN A 300 6.90 29.69 -13.04
CA ASN A 300 6.65 30.80 -13.95
C ASN A 300 7.28 30.56 -15.32
N LEU A 301 8.44 29.91 -15.37
CA LEU A 301 9.10 29.52 -16.62
C LEU A 301 8.30 28.47 -17.37
N THR A 302 7.81 27.43 -16.65
CA THR A 302 6.96 26.38 -17.24
C THR A 302 5.62 26.93 -17.70
N TYR A 303 5.05 27.92 -17.01
CA TYR A 303 3.79 28.56 -17.42
C TYR A 303 3.96 29.41 -18.67
N ALA A 304 5.06 30.15 -18.79
CA ALA A 304 5.35 30.92 -19.99
C ALA A 304 5.54 30.02 -21.22
N LEU A 305 6.20 28.88 -21.05
CA LEU A 305 6.31 27.84 -22.09
C LEU A 305 4.93 27.28 -22.46
N ARG A 306 4.09 26.96 -21.47
CA ARG A 306 2.72 26.47 -21.71
C ARG A 306 1.81 27.48 -22.42
N GLU A 307 1.92 28.76 -22.11
CA GLU A 307 1.18 29.81 -22.83
C GLU A 307 1.62 29.87 -24.29
N GLN A 308 2.92 29.75 -24.57
CA GLN A 308 3.45 29.68 -25.91
C GLN A 308 2.99 28.43 -26.67
N GLU A 309 2.96 27.27 -25.99
CA GLU A 309 2.43 26.01 -26.51
C GLU A 309 0.93 26.11 -26.79
N GLN A 310 0.12 26.71 -25.90
CA GLN A 310 -1.31 26.92 -26.12
C GLN A 310 -1.61 27.85 -27.29
N GLN A 311 -0.77 28.84 -27.52
CA GLN A 311 -0.88 29.68 -28.71
C GLN A 311 -0.56 28.89 -29.97
N LEU A 312 0.53 28.11 -29.96
CA LEU A 312 0.90 27.22 -31.06
C LEU A 312 -0.19 26.20 -31.35
N LEU A 313 -0.82 25.65 -30.32
CA LEU A 313 -1.98 24.77 -30.42
C LEU A 313 -3.18 25.45 -31.11
N LYS A 314 -3.52 26.68 -30.71
CA LYS A 314 -4.62 27.45 -31.34
C LYS A 314 -4.32 27.73 -32.80
N ASP A 315 -3.09 28.02 -33.14
CA ASP A 315 -2.66 28.28 -34.53
C ASP A 315 -2.72 26.96 -35.34
N LEU A 316 -2.27 25.83 -34.79
CA LEU A 316 -2.36 24.54 -35.45
C LEU A 316 -3.82 24.06 -35.64
N VAL A 317 -4.69 24.31 -34.65
CA VAL A 317 -6.14 24.05 -34.78
C VAL A 317 -6.77 24.96 -35.82
N GLY A 318 -6.37 26.23 -35.91
CA GLY A 318 -6.78 27.13 -36.96
C GLY A 318 -6.37 26.64 -38.34
N GLN A 319 -5.14 26.18 -38.49
CA GLN A 319 -4.65 25.57 -39.73
C GLN A 319 -5.38 24.30 -40.09
N TYR A 320 -5.73 23.46 -39.10
CA TYR A 320 -6.52 22.25 -39.31
C TYR A 320 -7.89 22.55 -39.88
N SER A 321 -8.57 23.62 -39.47
CA SER A 321 -9.94 23.93 -39.85
C SER A 321 -10.08 24.60 -41.24
N GLN A 322 -9.03 25.21 -41.76
CA GLN A 322 -9.09 26.07 -42.94
C GLN A 322 -8.31 25.54 -44.16
N ASN A 323 -7.44 24.53 -44.03
CA ASN A 323 -6.47 24.19 -45.06
C ASN A 323 -6.73 22.89 -45.82
N ALA A 324 -6.00 22.69 -46.93
CA ALA A 324 -6.01 21.49 -47.76
C ALA A 324 -5.61 20.22 -46.95
N PRO A 325 -6.02 19.00 -47.33
CA PRO A 325 -5.77 17.77 -46.58
C PRO A 325 -4.30 17.50 -46.24
N ASP A 326 -3.36 17.92 -47.08
CA ASP A 326 -1.94 17.70 -46.86
C ASP A 326 -1.37 18.64 -45.78
N GLU A 327 -1.84 19.90 -45.69
CA GLU A 327 -1.49 20.85 -44.64
C GLU A 327 -2.11 20.43 -43.29
N ARG A 328 -3.34 19.96 -43.28
CA ARG A 328 -4.00 19.38 -42.11
C ARG A 328 -3.22 18.18 -41.58
N ARG A 329 -2.66 17.34 -42.45
CA ARG A 329 -1.78 16.25 -42.07
C ARG A 329 -0.50 16.76 -41.37
N GLY A 330 0.10 17.81 -41.88
CA GLY A 330 1.26 18.47 -41.24
C GLY A 330 0.95 18.95 -39.83
N ALA A 331 -0.21 19.60 -39.63
CA ALA A 331 -0.67 20.06 -38.32
C ALA A 331 -0.89 18.90 -37.33
N ILE A 332 -1.50 17.80 -37.78
CA ILE A 332 -1.68 16.59 -36.95
C ILE A 332 -0.33 16.01 -36.49
N MET A 333 0.64 15.93 -37.41
CA MET A 333 1.97 15.39 -37.08
C MET A 333 2.73 16.31 -36.13
N ALA A 334 2.60 17.64 -36.29
CA ALA A 334 3.17 18.63 -35.38
C ALA A 334 2.55 18.51 -33.98
N LEU A 335 1.23 18.39 -33.88
CA LEU A 335 0.52 18.14 -32.62
C LEU A 335 1.01 16.87 -31.93
N GLY A 336 1.21 15.79 -32.68
CA GLY A 336 1.71 14.53 -32.15
C GLY A 336 3.20 14.55 -31.70
N SER A 337 3.95 15.59 -32.06
CA SER A 337 5.35 15.77 -31.62
C SER A 337 5.50 16.58 -30.33
N ILE A 338 4.47 17.30 -29.93
CA ILE A 338 4.43 18.06 -28.67
C ILE A 338 4.20 17.06 -27.53
N ARG A 339 5.17 16.97 -26.60
CA ARG A 339 5.16 15.87 -25.58
C ARG A 339 4.64 16.29 -24.21
N ASP A 340 4.20 17.53 -24.01
CA ASP A 340 4.14 18.08 -22.65
C ASP A 340 2.73 18.41 -22.11
N ASP A 341 1.65 18.24 -22.87
CA ASP A 341 0.32 18.55 -22.33
C ASP A 341 -0.75 17.52 -22.70
N ARG A 342 -1.53 17.11 -21.69
CA ARG A 342 -2.71 16.23 -21.84
C ARG A 342 -3.76 16.82 -22.77
N SER A 343 -3.77 18.15 -22.98
CA SER A 343 -4.68 18.84 -23.88
C SER A 343 -4.51 18.42 -25.33
N ASP A 344 -3.28 18.15 -25.76
CA ASP A 344 -2.95 17.74 -27.13
C ASP A 344 -3.50 16.35 -27.45
N ILE A 345 -3.35 15.43 -26.48
CA ILE A 345 -3.89 14.06 -26.59
C ILE A 345 -5.41 14.10 -26.71
N VAL A 346 -6.08 14.90 -25.87
CA VAL A 346 -7.54 15.05 -25.90
C VAL A 346 -7.99 15.61 -27.23
N LEU A 347 -7.29 16.61 -27.77
CA LEU A 347 -7.60 17.19 -29.08
C LEU A 347 -7.45 16.15 -30.20
N LEU A 348 -6.32 15.43 -30.26
CA LEU A 348 -6.07 14.39 -31.28
C LEU A 348 -7.11 13.27 -31.19
N VAL A 349 -7.53 12.89 -29.99
CA VAL A 349 -8.58 11.88 -29.78
C VAL A 349 -9.94 12.38 -30.27
N ASN A 350 -10.30 13.64 -29.99
CA ASN A 350 -11.53 14.26 -30.47
C ASN A 350 -11.55 14.37 -32.01
N LEU A 351 -10.42 14.75 -32.60
CA LEU A 351 -10.28 14.79 -34.06
C LEU A 351 -10.44 13.39 -34.66
N LEU A 352 -9.88 12.35 -34.07
CA LEU A 352 -10.06 10.97 -34.51
C LEU A 352 -11.53 10.53 -34.42
N GLY A 353 -12.26 11.04 -33.43
CA GLY A 353 -13.71 10.77 -33.25
C GLY A 353 -14.60 11.40 -34.37
N GLN A 354 -14.12 12.43 -35.04
CA GLN A 354 -14.92 13.20 -36.01
C GLN A 354 -14.42 13.07 -37.46
N GLU A 355 -13.15 12.70 -37.69
CA GLU A 355 -12.54 12.68 -39.01
C GLU A 355 -13.11 11.57 -39.92
N GLU A 356 -13.29 11.89 -41.18
CA GLU A 356 -13.79 10.93 -42.21
C GLU A 356 -12.73 10.60 -43.26
N ASN A 357 -11.75 11.49 -43.46
CA ASN A 357 -10.72 11.28 -44.49
C ASN A 357 -9.75 10.17 -44.06
N PRO A 358 -9.61 9.07 -44.82
CA PRO A 358 -8.75 7.97 -44.43
C PRO A 358 -7.28 8.31 -44.22
N LYS A 359 -6.74 9.27 -45.00
CA LYS A 359 -5.34 9.72 -44.87
C LYS A 359 -5.09 10.49 -43.56
N LEU A 360 -6.08 11.31 -43.15
CA LEU A 360 -6.02 12.06 -41.92
C LEU A 360 -6.23 11.14 -40.68
N ILE A 361 -7.12 10.16 -40.80
CA ILE A 361 -7.27 9.11 -39.77
C ILE A 361 -5.96 8.36 -39.57
N GLU A 362 -5.21 8.07 -40.65
CA GLU A 362 -3.91 7.41 -40.56
C GLU A 362 -2.85 8.31 -39.85
N ALA A 363 -2.82 9.60 -40.16
CA ALA A 363 -1.94 10.57 -39.48
C ALA A 363 -2.28 10.68 -37.98
N LEU A 364 -3.58 10.75 -37.63
CA LEU A 364 -4.04 10.74 -36.24
C LEU A 364 -3.66 9.46 -35.49
N GLN A 365 -3.75 8.30 -36.13
CA GLN A 365 -3.27 7.04 -35.55
C GLN A 365 -1.76 7.07 -35.28
N GLN A 366 -0.99 7.67 -36.19
CA GLN A 366 0.47 7.80 -36.02
C GLN A 366 0.81 8.76 -34.87
N ALA A 367 0.20 9.95 -34.83
CA ALA A 367 0.39 10.94 -33.78
C ALA A 367 0.00 10.40 -32.39
N LEU A 368 -1.19 9.81 -32.26
CA LEU A 368 -1.66 9.21 -31.01
C LEU A 368 -0.82 8.01 -30.56
N SER A 369 -0.27 7.23 -31.50
CA SER A 369 0.66 6.16 -31.15
C SER A 369 1.99 6.68 -30.62
N ALA A 370 2.43 7.87 -31.04
CA ALA A 370 3.63 8.52 -30.54
C ALA A 370 3.42 9.15 -29.14
N ALA A 371 2.19 9.55 -28.82
CA ALA A 371 1.82 10.03 -27.48
C ALA A 371 1.93 8.94 -26.37
N GLY A 372 1.93 7.67 -26.75
CA GLY A 372 2.20 6.56 -25.83
C GLY A 372 1.07 6.26 -24.85
N PRO A 373 1.39 5.65 -23.69
CA PRO A 373 0.40 5.15 -22.73
C PRO A 373 -0.54 6.21 -22.14
N GLU A 374 -0.16 7.47 -22.11
CA GLU A 374 -1.00 8.57 -21.61
C GLU A 374 -2.27 8.75 -22.45
N ALA A 375 -2.26 8.34 -23.73
CA ALA A 375 -3.43 8.37 -24.59
C ALA A 375 -4.46 7.25 -24.30
N LEU A 376 -4.06 6.18 -23.58
CA LEU A 376 -4.93 5.01 -23.36
C LEU A 376 -6.28 5.33 -22.73
N PRO A 377 -6.41 6.13 -21.65
CA PRO A 377 -7.70 6.43 -21.04
C PRO A 377 -8.65 7.17 -21.99
N TYR A 378 -8.12 8.12 -22.74
CA TYR A 378 -8.92 8.91 -23.70
C TYR A 378 -9.36 8.08 -24.89
N LEU A 379 -8.46 7.25 -25.43
CA LEU A 379 -8.75 6.30 -26.50
C LEU A 379 -9.75 5.22 -26.08
N ALA A 380 -9.67 4.75 -24.84
CA ALA A 380 -10.63 3.81 -24.28
C ALA A 380 -12.04 4.42 -24.24
N ASN A 381 -12.14 5.68 -23.83
CA ASN A 381 -13.40 6.41 -23.82
C ASN A 381 -13.96 6.60 -25.23
N LEU A 382 -13.11 7.04 -26.17
CA LEU A 382 -13.50 7.16 -27.58
C LEU A 382 -13.96 5.82 -28.15
N ASN A 383 -13.26 4.71 -27.87
CA ASN A 383 -13.65 3.39 -28.37
C ASN A 383 -15.02 2.97 -27.86
N ARG A 384 -15.33 3.21 -26.57
CA ARG A 384 -16.66 2.93 -26.00
C ARG A 384 -17.75 3.75 -26.68
N THR A 385 -17.54 5.06 -26.90
CA THR A 385 -18.48 5.95 -27.58
C THR A 385 -18.72 5.50 -29.01
N LEU A 386 -17.64 5.29 -29.79
CA LEU A 386 -17.76 4.85 -31.19
C LEU A 386 -18.42 3.48 -31.34
N LYS A 387 -18.29 2.60 -30.35
CA LYS A 387 -19.02 1.33 -30.31
C LYS A 387 -20.52 1.56 -30.17
N THR A 388 -20.93 2.41 -29.23
CA THR A 388 -22.33 2.76 -29.00
C THR A 388 -22.94 3.42 -30.27
N ASP A 389 -22.18 4.32 -30.90
CA ASP A 389 -22.59 4.96 -32.16
C ASP A 389 -22.79 3.93 -33.27
N LEU A 390 -21.90 2.96 -33.43
CA LEU A 390 -22.03 1.88 -34.38
C LEU A 390 -23.24 1.00 -34.13
N GLU A 391 -23.54 0.70 -32.88
CA GLU A 391 -24.73 -0.06 -32.50
C GLU A 391 -26.01 0.70 -32.86
N SER A 392 -26.05 2.01 -32.61
CA SER A 392 -27.20 2.86 -32.99
C SER A 392 -27.39 2.98 -34.50
N LEU A 393 -26.28 3.13 -35.23
CA LEU A 393 -26.30 3.23 -36.70
C LEU A 393 -26.61 1.89 -37.37
N SER A 394 -26.47 0.75 -36.70
CA SER A 394 -26.78 -0.56 -37.27
C SER A 394 -28.26 -0.76 -37.62
N VAL A 395 -29.14 0.04 -37.03
CA VAL A 395 -30.60 0.03 -37.26
C VAL A 395 -31.00 0.89 -38.47
N GLY A 396 -30.10 1.77 -38.96
CA GLY A 396 -30.36 2.68 -40.09
C GLY A 396 -29.84 2.16 -41.44
N ASN A 397 -30.39 2.71 -42.55
CA ASN A 397 -30.00 2.33 -43.93
C ASN A 397 -28.82 3.16 -44.51
N ASN A 398 -28.17 4.03 -43.73
CA ASN A 398 -27.09 4.89 -44.23
C ASN A 398 -25.73 4.16 -44.21
N THR A 399 -25.42 3.48 -45.32
CA THR A 399 -24.20 2.66 -45.45
C THR A 399 -22.90 3.48 -45.44
N SER A 400 -22.93 4.75 -45.90
CA SER A 400 -21.73 5.62 -45.92
C SER A 400 -21.32 6.06 -44.52
N GLU A 401 -22.27 6.49 -43.72
CA GLU A 401 -22.09 6.90 -42.36
C GLU A 401 -21.63 5.73 -41.44
N GLN A 402 -22.27 4.56 -41.64
CA GLN A 402 -21.84 3.32 -41.00
C GLN A 402 -20.37 2.97 -41.31
N LEU A 403 -19.95 3.15 -42.59
CA LEU A 403 -18.58 2.87 -42.99
C LEU A 403 -17.59 3.86 -42.37
N ALA A 404 -17.94 5.16 -42.33
CA ALA A 404 -17.14 6.20 -41.70
C ALA A 404 -16.98 5.92 -40.18
N ALA A 405 -18.08 5.61 -39.48
CA ALA A 405 -18.05 5.25 -38.06
C ALA A 405 -17.20 3.98 -37.80
N ARG A 406 -17.32 2.96 -38.66
CA ARG A 406 -16.47 1.76 -38.56
C ARG A 406 -14.99 2.07 -38.80
N ARG A 407 -14.63 2.99 -39.69
CA ARG A 407 -13.23 3.41 -39.90
C ARG A 407 -12.65 4.05 -38.65
N ARG A 408 -13.38 5.00 -38.04
CA ARG A 408 -12.98 5.68 -36.79
C ARG A 408 -12.83 4.66 -35.64
N PHE A 409 -13.79 3.76 -35.49
CA PHE A 409 -13.72 2.69 -34.50
C PHE A 409 -12.50 1.77 -34.71
N ARG A 410 -12.23 1.35 -35.97
CA ARG A 410 -11.02 0.56 -36.25
C ARG A 410 -9.73 1.32 -36.04
N ALA A 411 -9.72 2.63 -36.26
CA ALA A 411 -8.58 3.48 -35.95
C ALA A 411 -8.29 3.49 -34.47
N SER A 412 -9.30 3.70 -33.62
CA SER A 412 -9.14 3.65 -32.17
C SER A 412 -8.59 2.29 -31.69
N GLN A 413 -9.11 1.18 -32.21
CA GLN A 413 -8.61 -0.17 -31.89
C GLN A 413 -7.14 -0.37 -32.27
N ARG A 414 -6.72 0.12 -33.45
CA ARG A 414 -5.33 0.00 -33.92
C ARG A 414 -4.37 0.78 -33.05
N VAL A 415 -4.74 1.99 -32.64
CA VAL A 415 -3.91 2.80 -31.76
C VAL A 415 -3.80 2.17 -30.39
N LEU A 416 -4.92 1.76 -29.78
CA LEU A 416 -4.93 1.05 -28.52
C LEU A 416 -4.02 -0.20 -28.56
N ALA A 417 -4.18 -1.03 -29.61
CA ALA A 417 -3.35 -2.23 -29.78
C ALA A 417 -1.86 -1.91 -29.90
N LYS A 418 -1.51 -0.84 -30.62
CA LYS A 418 -0.11 -0.43 -30.82
C LYS A 418 0.51 0.06 -29.53
N ILE A 419 -0.20 0.86 -28.74
CA ILE A 419 0.29 1.37 -27.46
C ILE A 419 0.41 0.23 -26.44
N MET A 420 -0.63 -0.62 -26.33
CA MET A 420 -0.60 -1.79 -25.41
C MET A 420 0.56 -2.75 -25.72
N ARG A 421 0.96 -2.86 -26.99
CA ARG A 421 2.11 -3.70 -27.38
C ARG A 421 3.44 -3.15 -26.89
N LEU A 422 3.57 -1.83 -26.72
CA LEU A 422 4.78 -1.19 -26.20
C LEU A 422 4.93 -1.37 -24.67
N GLY A 423 3.84 -1.76 -24.01
CA GLY A 423 3.78 -2.00 -22.57
C GLY A 423 3.56 -0.73 -21.74
N PRO A 424 2.88 -0.83 -20.58
CA PRO A 424 2.62 0.31 -19.70
C PRO A 424 3.87 0.85 -18.98
N ARG A 425 4.98 0.11 -18.96
CA ARG A 425 6.23 0.51 -18.26
C ARG A 425 6.96 1.72 -18.86
N SER A 426 6.56 2.22 -20.01
CA SER A 426 7.14 3.46 -20.55
C SER A 426 6.71 4.72 -19.79
N LEU A 427 5.93 4.60 -18.71
CA LEU A 427 5.59 5.68 -17.77
C LEU A 427 6.63 5.89 -16.66
N GLU A 428 7.73 5.13 -16.61
CA GLU A 428 8.78 5.21 -15.58
C GLU A 428 9.58 6.52 -15.53
N GLY A 429 9.17 7.57 -16.27
CA GLY A 429 9.74 8.92 -16.17
C GLY A 429 9.10 9.83 -15.12
N ALA A 430 7.99 9.43 -14.51
CA ALA A 430 7.33 10.20 -13.46
C ALA A 430 7.67 9.60 -12.09
N ASN A 431 8.39 10.34 -11.26
CA ASN A 431 8.72 10.07 -9.87
C ASN A 431 7.47 9.83 -9.02
N SER A 432 6.79 8.71 -9.18
CA SER A 432 5.71 8.29 -8.30
C SER A 432 6.18 7.10 -7.47
N SER A 433 6.65 7.43 -6.27
CA SER A 433 6.88 6.49 -5.15
C SER A 433 5.57 5.99 -4.52
N GLU A 434 4.49 5.92 -5.30
CA GLU A 434 3.18 5.55 -4.79
C GLU A 434 2.78 4.16 -5.27
N ALA A 435 2.58 3.27 -4.29
CA ALA A 435 1.92 1.97 -4.43
C ALA A 435 0.48 2.06 -4.98
N ASP A 436 -0.03 3.27 -5.22
CA ASP A 436 -1.35 3.63 -5.74
C ASP A 436 -1.29 4.32 -7.12
N ALA A 437 -0.35 3.93 -7.99
CA ALA A 437 -0.43 4.41 -9.39
C ALA A 437 -1.81 4.05 -9.97
N PRO A 438 -2.60 5.02 -10.48
CA PRO A 438 -3.94 4.74 -10.97
C PRO A 438 -3.86 3.71 -12.09
N LYS A 439 -4.45 2.54 -11.87
CA LYS A 439 -4.55 1.49 -12.89
C LYS A 439 -5.18 2.08 -14.14
N ILE A 440 -4.53 1.95 -15.29
CA ILE A 440 -5.08 2.42 -16.56
C ILE A 440 -6.40 1.66 -16.81
N ASP A 441 -7.52 2.39 -16.89
CA ASP A 441 -8.83 1.81 -17.06
C ASP A 441 -9.19 1.62 -18.54
N LEU A 442 -9.06 0.40 -19.02
CA LEU A 442 -9.51 -0.05 -20.35
C LEU A 442 -10.77 -0.91 -20.27
N SER A 443 -11.52 -0.84 -19.17
CA SER A 443 -12.73 -1.64 -18.99
C SER A 443 -13.75 -1.36 -20.11
N LYS A 444 -14.50 -2.40 -20.50
CA LYS A 444 -15.55 -2.34 -21.54
C LYS A 444 -15.08 -1.91 -22.94
N VAL A 445 -13.79 -1.76 -23.18
CA VAL A 445 -13.23 -1.49 -24.51
C VAL A 445 -13.46 -2.69 -25.42
N ASP A 446 -13.74 -2.44 -26.69
CA ASP A 446 -13.90 -3.49 -27.68
C ASP A 446 -12.69 -3.54 -28.62
N LEU A 447 -11.88 -4.59 -28.46
CA LEU A 447 -10.73 -4.92 -29.29
C LEU A 447 -10.94 -6.24 -30.06
N SER A 448 -12.19 -6.63 -30.25
CA SER A 448 -12.53 -7.87 -30.94
C SER A 448 -12.03 -7.90 -32.38
N GLN A 449 -11.54 -9.07 -32.79
CA GLN A 449 -11.14 -9.33 -34.17
C GLN A 449 -12.29 -9.05 -35.16
N SER A 450 -11.96 -8.52 -36.33
CA SER A 450 -12.89 -8.30 -37.42
C SER A 450 -12.36 -8.83 -38.74
N ASN A 451 -13.16 -9.63 -39.41
CA ASN A 451 -12.90 -10.16 -40.76
C ASN A 451 -13.58 -9.33 -41.85
N HIS A 452 -14.00 -8.09 -41.56
CA HIS A 452 -14.64 -7.22 -42.53
C HIS A 452 -13.73 -6.99 -43.76
N PRO A 453 -14.17 -7.20 -45.00
CA PRO A 453 -13.29 -7.21 -46.20
C PRO A 453 -12.48 -5.91 -46.37
N GLN A 454 -13.09 -4.75 -46.06
CA GLN A 454 -12.47 -3.43 -46.23
C GLN A 454 -11.76 -2.93 -44.98
N LEU A 455 -12.07 -3.48 -43.80
CA LEU A 455 -11.57 -3.01 -42.48
C LEU A 455 -11.21 -4.18 -41.58
N PRO A 456 -10.26 -5.03 -41.99
CA PRO A 456 -9.83 -6.15 -41.17
C PRO A 456 -9.11 -5.61 -39.90
N PHE A 457 -9.32 -6.28 -38.78
CA PHE A 457 -8.60 -5.99 -37.55
C PHE A 457 -8.24 -7.30 -36.82
N ARG A 458 -7.00 -7.46 -36.48
CA ARG A 458 -6.51 -8.52 -35.61
C ARG A 458 -5.69 -7.90 -34.48
N LEU A 459 -6.06 -8.21 -33.25
CA LEU A 459 -5.31 -7.80 -32.08
C LEU A 459 -4.12 -8.75 -31.90
N ALA A 460 -2.90 -8.23 -32.03
CA ALA A 460 -1.67 -8.99 -31.86
C ALA A 460 -0.84 -8.39 -30.73
N LEU A 461 -0.95 -8.99 -29.53
CA LEU A 461 -0.28 -8.61 -28.30
C LEU A 461 0.60 -9.76 -27.75
N GLY A 462 1.12 -10.62 -28.63
CA GLY A 462 1.99 -11.71 -28.23
C GLY A 462 3.22 -11.18 -27.50
N GLY A 463 3.51 -11.73 -26.31
CA GLY A 463 4.61 -11.31 -25.45
C GLY A 463 4.47 -9.93 -24.82
N ALA A 464 3.36 -9.21 -25.03
CA ALA A 464 3.15 -7.89 -24.44
C ALA A 464 3.03 -7.99 -22.90
N ASP A 465 3.51 -6.97 -22.21
CA ASP A 465 3.26 -6.79 -20.80
C ASP A 465 1.98 -5.98 -20.61
N LEU A 466 0.93 -6.63 -20.10
CA LEU A 466 -0.39 -6.08 -19.85
C LEU A 466 -0.67 -5.98 -18.33
N SER A 467 0.36 -6.13 -17.50
CA SER A 467 0.23 -6.12 -16.05
C SER A 467 -0.30 -4.78 -15.52
N GLY A 468 -1.09 -4.82 -14.47
CA GLY A 468 -1.66 -3.63 -13.82
C GLY A 468 -2.79 -2.94 -14.59
N LEU A 469 -3.23 -3.43 -15.76
CA LEU A 469 -4.34 -2.85 -16.48
C LEU A 469 -5.69 -3.30 -15.90
N ASN A 470 -6.66 -2.39 -15.86
CA ASN A 470 -8.06 -2.77 -15.64
C ASN A 470 -8.70 -3.13 -16.99
N LEU A 471 -8.87 -4.43 -17.25
CA LEU A 471 -9.44 -4.99 -18.47
C LEU A 471 -10.83 -5.64 -18.21
N ARG A 472 -11.55 -5.19 -17.19
CA ARG A 472 -12.88 -5.73 -16.85
C ARG A 472 -13.85 -5.57 -18.00
N SER A 473 -14.55 -6.65 -18.34
CA SER A 473 -15.54 -6.66 -19.41
C SER A 473 -15.00 -6.20 -20.76
N VAL A 474 -13.69 -6.23 -20.98
CA VAL A 474 -13.11 -5.94 -22.31
C VAL A 474 -13.44 -7.05 -23.29
N LEU A 475 -13.62 -6.72 -24.54
CA LEU A 475 -13.83 -7.70 -25.61
C LEU A 475 -12.52 -7.91 -26.37
N LEU A 476 -11.97 -9.11 -26.30
CA LEU A 476 -10.71 -9.55 -26.93
C LEU A 476 -10.92 -10.78 -27.82
N MET A 477 -12.10 -10.90 -28.43
CA MET A 477 -12.45 -12.07 -29.24
C MET A 477 -11.46 -12.25 -30.40
N GLY A 478 -10.87 -13.45 -30.50
CA GLY A 478 -9.89 -13.80 -31.53
C GLY A 478 -8.53 -13.14 -31.36
N ALA A 479 -8.23 -12.53 -30.19
CA ALA A 479 -6.97 -11.87 -29.93
C ALA A 479 -5.80 -12.85 -29.90
N GLN A 480 -4.62 -12.42 -30.39
CA GLN A 480 -3.35 -13.15 -30.30
C GLN A 480 -2.57 -12.67 -29.08
N LEU A 481 -2.60 -13.44 -27.99
CA LEU A 481 -2.04 -13.10 -26.66
C LEU A 481 -0.97 -14.12 -26.21
N ARG A 482 -0.34 -14.83 -27.16
CA ARG A 482 0.66 -15.86 -26.85
C ARG A 482 1.82 -15.29 -26.03
N GLY A 483 2.07 -15.88 -24.86
CA GLY A 483 3.16 -15.44 -23.97
C GLY A 483 2.95 -14.05 -23.39
N ALA A 484 1.77 -13.43 -23.49
CA ALA A 484 1.48 -12.15 -22.84
C ALA A 484 1.51 -12.29 -21.32
N ARG A 485 1.93 -11.23 -20.64
CA ARG A 485 1.98 -11.16 -19.18
C ARG A 485 0.84 -10.30 -18.67
N PHE A 486 0.09 -10.81 -17.70
CA PHE A 486 -0.99 -10.11 -17.02
C PHE A 486 -0.68 -9.87 -15.53
N ARG A 487 0.52 -10.25 -15.11
CA ARG A 487 1.09 -9.96 -13.81
C ARG A 487 2.58 -9.76 -13.95
N SER A 488 3.12 -8.80 -13.20
CA SER A 488 4.56 -8.59 -13.05
C SER A 488 4.88 -8.20 -11.62
N ALA A 489 6.14 -8.37 -11.23
CA ALA A 489 6.65 -7.84 -9.98
C ALA A 489 6.40 -6.32 -9.88
N GLY A 490 6.10 -5.86 -8.69
CA GLY A 490 5.92 -4.45 -8.39
C GLY A 490 7.24 -3.66 -8.37
N ASN A 491 7.32 -2.68 -7.47
CA ASN A 491 8.50 -1.82 -7.34
C ASN A 491 9.68 -2.52 -6.66
N ASP A 492 9.42 -3.64 -5.96
CA ASP A 492 10.45 -4.42 -5.24
C ASP A 492 11.10 -5.52 -6.10
N ASP A 493 10.72 -5.63 -7.37
CA ASP A 493 11.15 -6.66 -8.33
C ASP A 493 10.94 -8.12 -7.84
N GLN A 494 10.10 -8.33 -6.82
CA GLN A 494 9.73 -9.65 -6.29
C GLN A 494 8.29 -9.98 -6.65
N MET A 495 8.05 -11.24 -7.05
CA MET A 495 6.70 -11.75 -7.29
C MET A 495 6.07 -12.26 -5.99
N ASP A 496 4.75 -12.25 -5.92
CA ASP A 496 3.95 -12.68 -4.78
C ASP A 496 4.05 -11.73 -3.57
N THR A 497 4.29 -10.44 -3.83
CA THR A 497 4.29 -9.36 -2.86
C THR A 497 3.05 -8.46 -3.01
N TYR A 498 2.84 -7.54 -2.07
CA TYR A 498 1.63 -6.70 -2.02
C TYR A 498 1.57 -5.63 -3.12
N ASP A 499 2.70 -5.30 -3.73
CA ASP A 499 2.85 -4.27 -4.76
C ASP A 499 2.90 -4.84 -6.19
N ASP A 500 2.65 -6.15 -6.37
CA ASP A 500 2.57 -6.78 -7.69
C ASP A 500 1.52 -6.09 -8.59
N TRP A 501 1.89 -5.88 -9.82
CA TRP A 501 1.01 -5.34 -10.84
C TRP A 501 0.15 -6.44 -11.43
N VAL A 502 -1.10 -6.52 -10.97
CA VAL A 502 -2.05 -7.57 -11.37
C VAL A 502 -3.17 -6.99 -12.21
N THR A 503 -3.42 -7.58 -13.37
CA THR A 503 -4.53 -7.21 -14.28
C THR A 503 -5.86 -7.77 -13.76
N ASP A 504 -6.94 -7.02 -13.97
CA ASP A 504 -8.30 -7.52 -13.76
C ASP A 504 -8.98 -7.77 -15.12
N LEU A 505 -9.24 -9.05 -15.43
CA LEU A 505 -9.94 -9.52 -16.63
C LEU A 505 -11.37 -9.99 -16.34
N SER A 506 -11.91 -9.70 -15.15
CA SER A 506 -13.24 -10.17 -14.76
C SER A 506 -14.33 -9.76 -15.77
N GLY A 507 -15.15 -10.71 -16.17
CA GLY A 507 -16.23 -10.53 -17.13
C GLY A 507 -15.78 -10.28 -18.56
N SER A 508 -14.48 -10.39 -18.89
CA SER A 508 -13.97 -10.14 -20.24
C SER A 508 -14.34 -11.24 -21.23
N GLY A 509 -14.42 -10.87 -22.52
CA GLY A 509 -14.69 -11.78 -23.65
C GLY A 509 -13.42 -12.18 -24.36
N LEU A 510 -12.93 -13.41 -24.14
CA LEU A 510 -11.72 -13.99 -24.75
C LEU A 510 -12.05 -15.19 -25.66
N THR A 511 -13.27 -15.26 -26.16
CA THR A 511 -13.70 -16.33 -27.06
C THR A 511 -12.79 -16.39 -28.29
N ASP A 512 -12.37 -17.60 -28.68
CA ASP A 512 -11.49 -17.86 -29.83
C ASP A 512 -10.10 -17.18 -29.72
N ALA A 513 -9.71 -16.63 -28.54
CA ALA A 513 -8.40 -16.02 -28.35
C ALA A 513 -7.28 -17.06 -28.17
N ASP A 514 -6.06 -16.72 -28.59
CA ASP A 514 -4.86 -17.53 -28.34
C ASP A 514 -4.03 -16.92 -27.20
N LEU A 515 -4.07 -17.57 -26.04
CA LEU A 515 -3.30 -17.23 -24.85
C LEU A 515 -2.19 -18.26 -24.55
N SER A 516 -1.81 -19.07 -25.54
CA SER A 516 -0.81 -20.13 -25.32
C SER A 516 0.47 -19.59 -24.67
N GLY A 517 0.86 -20.17 -23.54
CA GLY A 517 2.04 -19.77 -22.76
C GLY A 517 1.93 -18.40 -22.08
N ALA A 518 0.74 -17.82 -21.99
CA ALA A 518 0.51 -16.56 -21.28
C ALA A 518 0.67 -16.73 -19.75
N PHE A 519 1.04 -15.64 -19.06
CA PHE A 519 1.25 -15.60 -17.61
C PHE A 519 0.07 -14.89 -16.93
N LEU A 520 -0.80 -15.67 -16.30
CA LEU A 520 -2.04 -15.25 -15.66
C LEU A 520 -2.11 -15.68 -14.18
N SER A 521 -0.96 -15.96 -13.55
CA SER A 521 -0.94 -16.37 -12.14
C SER A 521 -1.47 -15.28 -11.22
N GLY A 522 -2.39 -15.63 -10.31
CA GLY A 522 -3.02 -14.71 -9.38
C GLY A 522 -3.93 -13.65 -10.01
N VAL A 523 -4.21 -13.73 -11.32
CA VAL A 523 -5.04 -12.76 -12.05
C VAL A 523 -6.52 -12.98 -11.75
N ALA A 524 -7.29 -11.88 -11.67
CA ALA A 524 -8.74 -11.93 -11.54
C ALA A 524 -9.39 -12.19 -12.90
N LEU A 525 -10.08 -13.33 -13.04
CA LEU A 525 -10.72 -13.85 -14.25
C LEU A 525 -12.18 -14.27 -13.99
N ARG A 526 -12.82 -13.70 -12.97
CA ARG A 526 -14.20 -14.07 -12.59
C ARG A 526 -15.16 -13.87 -13.77
N ARG A 527 -15.94 -14.91 -14.10
CA ARG A 527 -16.92 -14.88 -15.19
C ARG A 527 -16.34 -14.49 -16.55
N THR A 528 -15.06 -14.68 -16.76
CA THR A 528 -14.39 -14.46 -18.05
C THR A 528 -14.86 -15.53 -19.05
N ASN A 529 -15.15 -15.11 -20.27
CA ASN A 529 -15.53 -16.04 -21.34
C ASN A 529 -14.32 -16.43 -22.19
N LEU A 530 -13.75 -17.60 -21.92
CA LEU A 530 -12.65 -18.24 -22.65
C LEU A 530 -13.13 -19.38 -23.57
N GLY A 531 -14.39 -19.34 -23.97
CA GLY A 531 -14.97 -20.38 -24.86
C GLY A 531 -14.18 -20.52 -26.15
N ARG A 532 -13.83 -21.75 -26.55
CA ARG A 532 -13.05 -22.10 -27.74
C ARG A 532 -11.68 -21.42 -27.82
N SER A 533 -11.18 -20.82 -26.74
CA SER A 533 -9.84 -20.23 -26.71
C SER A 533 -8.76 -21.31 -26.69
N THR A 534 -7.55 -20.91 -27.12
CA THR A 534 -6.35 -21.75 -26.98
C THR A 534 -5.52 -21.24 -25.79
N VAL A 535 -5.44 -22.06 -24.75
CA VAL A 535 -4.75 -21.75 -23.49
C VAL A 535 -3.68 -22.81 -23.17
N ASN A 536 -3.06 -23.39 -24.18
CA ASN A 536 -2.03 -24.40 -23.99
C ASN A 536 -0.82 -23.85 -23.22
N ARG A 537 -0.37 -24.55 -22.17
CA ARG A 537 0.76 -24.15 -21.31
C ARG A 537 0.56 -22.76 -20.67
N THR A 538 -0.66 -22.28 -20.59
CA THR A 538 -0.99 -21.02 -19.92
C THR A 538 -0.91 -21.22 -18.40
N ASN A 539 -0.33 -20.26 -17.70
CA ASN A 539 -0.24 -20.30 -16.25
C ASN A 539 -1.37 -19.51 -15.60
N PHE A 540 -2.36 -20.21 -15.02
CA PHE A 540 -3.49 -19.68 -14.24
C PHE A 540 -3.34 -19.93 -12.73
N SER A 541 -2.16 -20.34 -12.26
CA SER A 541 -1.97 -20.73 -10.86
C SER A 541 -2.39 -19.62 -9.89
N GLY A 542 -3.12 -19.99 -8.82
CA GLY A 542 -3.63 -19.04 -7.83
C GLY A 542 -4.63 -18.02 -8.35
N GLY A 543 -5.05 -18.09 -9.63
CA GLY A 543 -6.00 -17.15 -10.24
C GLY A 543 -7.43 -17.33 -9.73
N ASP A 544 -8.20 -16.24 -9.74
CA ASP A 544 -9.63 -16.25 -9.42
C ASP A 544 -10.46 -16.38 -10.70
N LEU A 545 -10.91 -17.61 -10.98
CA LEU A 545 -11.63 -18.04 -12.18
C LEU A 545 -13.08 -18.44 -11.86
N GLU A 546 -13.64 -17.94 -10.76
CA GLU A 546 -15.03 -18.24 -10.39
C GLU A 546 -15.99 -17.98 -11.55
N GLY A 547 -16.76 -18.99 -11.93
CA GLY A 547 -17.73 -18.92 -13.03
C GLY A 547 -17.11 -18.69 -14.43
N ALA A 548 -15.81 -18.84 -14.60
CA ALA A 548 -15.17 -18.71 -15.92
C ALA A 548 -15.65 -19.79 -16.88
N ASN A 549 -15.78 -19.43 -18.17
CA ASN A 549 -16.24 -20.32 -19.21
C ASN A 549 -15.09 -20.76 -20.12
N PHE A 550 -14.66 -22.00 -20.03
CA PHE A 550 -13.67 -22.66 -20.89
C PHE A 550 -14.33 -23.67 -21.86
N SER A 551 -15.63 -23.58 -22.14
CA SER A 551 -16.30 -24.55 -22.98
C SER A 551 -15.67 -24.63 -24.37
N GLY A 552 -15.26 -25.84 -24.77
CA GLY A 552 -14.58 -26.10 -26.05
C GLY A 552 -13.16 -25.56 -26.13
N ALA A 553 -12.56 -25.03 -25.05
CA ALA A 553 -11.21 -24.51 -25.03
C ALA A 553 -10.16 -25.61 -25.17
N GLN A 554 -8.95 -25.25 -25.67
CA GLN A 554 -7.79 -26.10 -25.81
C GLN A 554 -6.73 -25.65 -24.80
N GLY A 555 -6.46 -26.44 -23.78
CA GLY A 555 -5.58 -26.08 -22.65
C GLY A 555 -4.61 -27.20 -22.25
N VAL A 556 -4.01 -27.89 -23.25
CA VAL A 556 -3.05 -28.96 -22.99
C VAL A 556 -1.89 -28.40 -22.15
N SER A 557 -1.55 -29.11 -21.06
CA SER A 557 -0.49 -28.74 -20.11
C SER A 557 -0.68 -27.34 -19.48
N ALA A 558 -1.90 -26.82 -19.39
CA ALA A 558 -2.22 -25.58 -18.66
C ALA A 558 -2.07 -25.78 -17.16
N ASN A 559 -1.63 -24.74 -16.44
CA ASN A 559 -1.42 -24.80 -14.98
C ASN A 559 -2.52 -24.03 -14.24
N PHE A 560 -3.35 -24.75 -13.47
CA PHE A 560 -4.40 -24.21 -12.58
C PHE A 560 -4.11 -24.52 -11.10
N GLU A 561 -2.86 -24.76 -10.74
CA GLU A 561 -2.50 -25.07 -9.36
C GLU A 561 -3.04 -24.01 -8.40
N ARG A 562 -3.74 -24.45 -7.33
CA ARG A 562 -4.34 -23.56 -6.30
C ARG A 562 -5.30 -22.50 -6.83
N SER A 563 -5.83 -22.65 -8.03
CA SER A 563 -6.78 -21.69 -8.62
C SER A 563 -8.21 -21.87 -8.07
N HIS A 564 -8.98 -20.78 -8.12
CA HIS A 564 -10.37 -20.75 -7.70
C HIS A 564 -11.30 -20.91 -8.91
N LEU A 565 -11.76 -22.12 -9.18
CA LEU A 565 -12.60 -22.50 -10.35
C LEU A 565 -14.04 -22.83 -9.95
N PHE A 566 -14.53 -22.29 -8.82
CA PHE A 566 -15.90 -22.50 -8.37
C PHE A 566 -16.91 -22.21 -9.48
N GLN A 567 -17.79 -23.21 -9.78
CA GLN A 567 -18.79 -23.13 -10.85
C GLN A 567 -18.25 -22.83 -12.27
N ALA A 568 -16.98 -23.02 -12.54
CA ALA A 568 -16.41 -22.86 -13.87
C ALA A 568 -16.96 -23.91 -14.84
N SER A 569 -17.03 -23.56 -16.16
CA SER A 569 -17.44 -24.48 -17.20
C SER A 569 -16.29 -24.92 -18.09
N PHE A 570 -16.07 -26.23 -18.18
CA PHE A 570 -15.11 -26.89 -19.04
C PHE A 570 -15.79 -27.83 -20.08
N THR A 571 -17.07 -27.62 -20.35
CA THR A 571 -17.86 -28.51 -21.21
C THR A 571 -17.22 -28.67 -22.58
N GLY A 572 -16.88 -29.92 -22.95
CA GLY A 572 -16.25 -30.24 -24.24
C GLY A 572 -14.84 -29.69 -24.44
N ALA A 573 -14.19 -29.23 -23.36
CA ALA A 573 -12.83 -28.69 -23.41
C ALA A 573 -11.77 -29.78 -23.37
N ASN A 574 -10.60 -29.51 -23.96
CA ASN A 574 -9.43 -30.41 -23.95
C ASN A 574 -8.33 -29.82 -23.07
N PHE A 575 -8.08 -30.46 -21.92
CA PHE A 575 -7.07 -30.10 -20.94
C PHE A 575 -6.19 -31.32 -20.55
N GLY A 576 -5.80 -32.10 -21.55
CA GLY A 576 -4.85 -33.19 -21.34
C GLY A 576 -3.57 -32.68 -20.67
N GLU A 577 -3.04 -33.44 -19.71
CA GLU A 577 -1.82 -33.09 -18.95
C GLU A 577 -1.91 -31.78 -18.15
N ALA A 578 -3.07 -31.17 -18.02
CA ALA A 578 -3.22 -29.96 -17.25
C ALA A 578 -3.08 -30.20 -15.74
N ASN A 579 -2.51 -29.24 -15.01
CA ASN A 579 -2.32 -29.29 -13.58
C ASN A 579 -3.42 -28.53 -12.85
N PHE A 580 -4.30 -29.25 -12.14
CA PHE A 580 -5.33 -28.72 -11.23
C PHE A 580 -5.03 -29.04 -9.76
N GLN A 581 -3.75 -29.28 -9.43
CA GLN A 581 -3.39 -29.61 -8.05
C GLN A 581 -3.88 -28.53 -7.08
N ASP A 582 -4.51 -28.97 -5.97
CA ASP A 582 -5.05 -28.12 -4.92
C ASP A 582 -6.06 -27.04 -5.41
N ALA A 583 -6.61 -27.18 -6.63
CA ALA A 583 -7.59 -26.25 -7.17
C ALA A 583 -8.99 -26.47 -6.61
N ASN A 584 -9.79 -25.39 -6.53
CA ASN A 584 -11.20 -25.47 -6.14
C ASN A 584 -12.12 -25.51 -7.35
N LEU A 585 -12.58 -26.70 -7.75
CA LEU A 585 -13.51 -26.95 -8.85
C LEU A 585 -14.93 -27.28 -8.35
N GLN A 586 -15.28 -26.91 -7.12
CA GLN A 586 -16.61 -27.20 -6.58
C GLN A 586 -17.71 -26.67 -7.51
N GLY A 587 -18.70 -27.53 -7.85
CA GLY A 587 -19.80 -27.17 -8.72
C GLY A 587 -19.43 -26.95 -10.19
N ALA A 588 -18.19 -27.24 -10.60
CA ALA A 588 -17.76 -27.08 -11.99
C ALA A 588 -18.55 -28.01 -12.95
N LYS A 589 -18.70 -27.56 -14.20
CA LYS A 589 -19.36 -28.29 -15.28
C LYS A 589 -18.32 -28.73 -16.31
N ALA A 590 -18.05 -30.01 -16.42
CA ALA A 590 -17.01 -30.57 -17.28
C ALA A 590 -17.52 -31.78 -18.11
N SER A 591 -18.76 -31.73 -18.56
CA SER A 591 -19.30 -32.79 -19.43
C SER A 591 -18.50 -32.87 -20.73
N ARG A 592 -18.12 -34.10 -21.14
CA ARG A 592 -17.30 -34.37 -22.33
C ARG A 592 -15.90 -33.72 -22.28
N PHE A 593 -15.40 -33.47 -21.09
CA PHE A 593 -14.05 -32.97 -20.85
C PHE A 593 -12.99 -34.00 -21.27
N GLN A 594 -11.92 -33.54 -21.89
CA GLN A 594 -10.78 -34.37 -22.24
C GLN A 594 -9.60 -34.00 -21.32
N GLY A 595 -9.37 -34.80 -20.31
CA GLY A 595 -8.35 -34.58 -19.26
C GLY A 595 -7.41 -35.76 -19.08
N LYS A 596 -7.05 -36.46 -20.16
CA LYS A 596 -6.08 -37.54 -20.11
C LYS A 596 -4.78 -37.08 -19.48
N ASN A 597 -4.25 -37.84 -18.50
CA ASN A 597 -3.06 -37.53 -17.71
C ASN A 597 -3.14 -36.23 -16.89
N ALA A 598 -4.31 -35.61 -16.73
CA ALA A 598 -4.45 -34.41 -15.93
C ALA A 598 -4.23 -34.69 -14.42
N VAL A 599 -3.74 -33.69 -13.69
CA VAL A 599 -3.40 -33.79 -12.28
C VAL A 599 -4.43 -33.03 -11.46
N PHE A 600 -5.19 -33.74 -10.61
CA PHE A 600 -6.17 -33.20 -9.67
C PHE A 600 -5.80 -33.53 -8.21
N THR A 601 -4.54 -33.84 -7.94
CA THR A 601 -4.08 -34.19 -6.59
C THR A 601 -4.51 -33.13 -5.56
N GLY A 602 -5.25 -33.53 -4.51
CA GLY A 602 -5.73 -32.59 -3.48
C GLY A 602 -6.80 -31.59 -3.92
N ALA A 603 -7.28 -31.64 -5.16
CA ALA A 603 -8.29 -30.71 -5.65
C ALA A 603 -9.68 -30.97 -5.04
N SER A 604 -10.50 -29.92 -4.91
CA SER A 604 -11.89 -30.03 -4.52
C SER A 604 -12.79 -30.04 -5.77
N LEU A 605 -13.41 -31.21 -6.04
CA LEU A 605 -14.36 -31.40 -7.13
C LEU A 605 -15.78 -31.66 -6.60
N ARG A 606 -16.08 -31.25 -5.38
CA ARG A 606 -17.41 -31.48 -4.76
C ARG A 606 -18.55 -31.00 -5.63
N GLN A 607 -19.60 -31.85 -5.77
CA GLN A 607 -20.82 -31.47 -6.47
C GLN A 607 -20.60 -31.01 -7.93
N SER A 608 -19.47 -31.35 -8.53
CA SER A 608 -19.18 -31.07 -9.94
C SER A 608 -19.70 -32.16 -10.87
N SER A 609 -19.87 -31.84 -12.16
CA SER A 609 -20.36 -32.78 -13.17
C SER A 609 -19.33 -33.01 -14.28
N TRP A 610 -18.90 -34.26 -14.42
CA TRP A 610 -17.86 -34.73 -15.36
C TRP A 610 -18.38 -35.83 -16.26
N ARG A 611 -19.68 -35.81 -16.58
CA ARG A 611 -20.33 -36.82 -17.41
C ARG A 611 -19.67 -36.96 -18.78
N ASP A 612 -19.52 -38.20 -19.24
CA ASP A 612 -18.92 -38.51 -20.56
C ASP A 612 -17.49 -37.97 -20.72
N ALA A 613 -16.78 -37.65 -19.62
CA ALA A 613 -15.42 -37.15 -19.69
C ALA A 613 -14.39 -38.26 -19.93
N ASP A 614 -13.22 -37.91 -20.50
CA ASP A 614 -12.04 -38.76 -20.51
C ASP A 614 -11.02 -38.26 -19.48
N LEU A 615 -10.93 -38.98 -18.38
CA LEU A 615 -9.98 -38.75 -17.28
C LEU A 615 -8.97 -39.92 -17.19
N SER A 616 -8.75 -40.61 -18.28
CA SER A 616 -7.83 -41.76 -18.31
C SER A 616 -6.42 -41.35 -17.84
N ARG A 617 -5.82 -42.16 -16.96
CA ARG A 617 -4.51 -41.97 -16.37
C ARG A 617 -4.35 -40.66 -15.60
N SER A 618 -5.46 -40.03 -15.20
CA SER A 618 -5.41 -38.82 -14.38
C SER A 618 -5.03 -39.14 -12.93
N ARG A 619 -4.51 -38.14 -12.23
CA ARG A 619 -4.15 -38.26 -10.81
C ARG A 619 -5.20 -37.50 -9.99
N LEU A 620 -5.98 -38.27 -9.21
CA LEU A 620 -7.04 -37.77 -8.35
C LEU A 620 -6.76 -38.15 -6.87
N ASP A 621 -5.48 -38.48 -6.57
CA ASP A 621 -5.07 -38.83 -5.23
C ASP A 621 -5.36 -37.69 -4.24
N ARG A 622 -5.96 -38.04 -3.07
CA ARG A 622 -6.37 -37.08 -2.03
C ARG A 622 -7.39 -36.01 -2.48
N ALA A 623 -7.99 -36.16 -3.64
CA ALA A 623 -9.01 -35.22 -4.12
C ALA A 623 -10.35 -35.44 -3.40
N ASP A 624 -11.10 -34.35 -3.22
CA ASP A 624 -12.47 -34.39 -2.71
C ASP A 624 -13.48 -34.42 -3.85
N LEU A 625 -14.01 -35.60 -4.11
CA LEU A 625 -15.00 -35.89 -5.16
C LEU A 625 -16.38 -36.18 -4.55
N THR A 626 -16.65 -35.70 -3.34
CA THR A 626 -17.93 -35.90 -2.67
C THR A 626 -19.09 -35.39 -3.53
N GLN A 627 -20.07 -36.26 -3.80
CA GLN A 627 -21.25 -35.96 -4.62
C GLN A 627 -20.92 -35.58 -6.07
N ILE A 628 -19.78 -35.97 -6.60
CA ILE A 628 -19.43 -35.76 -8.03
C ILE A 628 -20.27 -36.63 -8.96
N ASP A 629 -20.60 -36.13 -10.14
CA ASP A 629 -21.16 -36.93 -11.21
C ASP A 629 -20.07 -37.32 -12.24
N LEU A 630 -19.62 -38.57 -12.16
CA LEU A 630 -18.67 -39.22 -13.06
C LEU A 630 -19.36 -40.25 -13.97
N SER A 631 -20.67 -40.13 -14.19
CA SER A 631 -21.40 -41.11 -15.00
C SER A 631 -20.86 -41.11 -16.45
N GLN A 632 -20.71 -42.33 -17.00
CA GLN A 632 -20.17 -42.59 -18.35
C GLN A 632 -18.74 -42.06 -18.57
N THR A 633 -17.99 -41.78 -17.51
CA THR A 633 -16.63 -41.22 -17.56
C THR A 633 -15.59 -42.32 -17.84
N ASN A 634 -14.64 -42.09 -18.72
CA ASN A 634 -13.48 -42.94 -18.88
C ASN A 634 -12.42 -42.60 -17.80
N LEU A 635 -12.21 -43.48 -16.87
CA LEU A 635 -11.26 -43.36 -15.74
C LEU A 635 -10.12 -44.39 -15.83
N GLU A 636 -9.92 -45.02 -17.01
CA GLU A 636 -8.92 -46.07 -17.18
C GLU A 636 -7.56 -45.68 -16.62
N GLY A 637 -7.02 -46.46 -15.68
CA GLY A 637 -5.73 -46.25 -15.09
C GLY A 637 -5.62 -44.98 -14.22
N ALA A 638 -6.72 -44.35 -13.85
CA ALA A 638 -6.69 -43.18 -12.98
C ALA A 638 -6.30 -43.55 -11.53
N ASN A 639 -5.68 -42.61 -10.81
CA ASN A 639 -5.28 -42.83 -9.40
C ASN A 639 -6.19 -42.06 -8.45
N PHE A 640 -6.97 -42.82 -7.63
CA PHE A 640 -7.85 -42.27 -6.58
C PHE A 640 -7.32 -42.58 -5.18
N THR A 641 -6.04 -42.86 -5.01
CA THR A 641 -5.49 -43.21 -3.69
C THR A 641 -5.86 -42.15 -2.65
N SER A 642 -6.53 -42.59 -1.56
CA SER A 642 -7.00 -41.70 -0.49
C SER A 642 -7.98 -40.61 -0.93
N ALA A 643 -8.64 -40.74 -2.04
CA ALA A 643 -9.65 -39.81 -2.54
C ALA A 643 -10.99 -39.97 -1.77
N TRP A 644 -11.77 -38.93 -1.71
CA TRP A 644 -13.10 -38.90 -1.08
C TRP A 644 -14.17 -38.95 -2.17
N LEU A 645 -14.84 -40.09 -2.31
CA LEU A 645 -15.86 -40.39 -3.32
C LEU A 645 -17.24 -40.62 -2.69
N GLN A 646 -17.49 -40.12 -1.48
CA GLN A 646 -18.76 -40.28 -0.83
C GLN A 646 -19.91 -39.76 -1.70
N GLN A 647 -20.91 -40.59 -1.91
CA GLN A 647 -22.10 -40.29 -2.74
C GLN A 647 -21.76 -39.95 -4.19
N ALA A 648 -20.57 -40.28 -4.72
CA ALA A 648 -20.20 -40.12 -6.11
C ALA A 648 -21.07 -40.99 -7.01
N ASN A 649 -21.43 -40.44 -8.18
CA ASN A 649 -22.13 -41.19 -9.22
C ASN A 649 -21.14 -41.70 -10.29
N LEU A 650 -20.86 -43.00 -10.25
CA LEU A 650 -19.96 -43.71 -11.17
C LEU A 650 -20.74 -44.60 -12.16
N THR A 651 -22.04 -44.33 -12.38
CA THR A 651 -22.88 -45.14 -13.26
C THR A 651 -22.26 -45.23 -14.66
N GLY A 652 -21.96 -46.43 -15.12
CA GLY A 652 -21.39 -46.69 -16.44
C GLY A 652 -19.94 -46.21 -16.62
N ALA A 653 -19.26 -45.81 -15.57
CA ALA A 653 -17.87 -45.40 -15.65
C ALA A 653 -16.91 -46.56 -15.95
N ASN A 654 -15.87 -46.28 -16.76
CA ASN A 654 -14.78 -47.21 -16.99
C ASN A 654 -13.71 -47.04 -15.90
N LEU A 655 -13.64 -47.97 -14.95
CA LEU A 655 -12.68 -48.00 -13.83
C LEU A 655 -11.57 -49.05 -14.04
N THR A 656 -11.34 -49.48 -15.26
CA THR A 656 -10.30 -50.45 -15.56
C THR A 656 -8.92 -49.93 -15.17
N GLY A 657 -8.16 -50.66 -14.38
CA GLY A 657 -6.82 -50.27 -13.92
C GLY A 657 -6.76 -49.11 -12.92
N VAL A 658 -7.90 -48.64 -12.40
CA VAL A 658 -7.98 -47.60 -11.39
C VAL A 658 -7.33 -48.03 -10.08
N ASP A 659 -6.64 -47.14 -9.39
CA ASP A 659 -6.15 -47.37 -8.03
C ASP A 659 -7.07 -46.68 -7.01
N LEU A 660 -7.85 -47.47 -6.26
CA LEU A 660 -8.78 -47.02 -5.22
C LEU A 660 -8.22 -47.21 -3.79
N THR A 661 -6.92 -47.47 -3.64
CA THR A 661 -6.31 -47.71 -2.34
C THR A 661 -6.65 -46.62 -1.34
N ASN A 662 -7.24 -46.98 -0.17
CA ASN A 662 -7.69 -46.05 0.86
C ASN A 662 -8.76 -45.01 0.43
N ALA A 663 -9.41 -45.21 -0.73
CA ALA A 663 -10.50 -44.32 -1.15
C ALA A 663 -11.74 -44.52 -0.27
N GLN A 664 -12.49 -43.45 -0.04
CA GLN A 664 -13.74 -43.45 0.75
C GLN A 664 -14.94 -43.44 -0.18
N LEU A 665 -15.69 -44.54 -0.24
CA LEU A 665 -16.73 -44.82 -1.22
C LEU A 665 -18.16 -44.81 -0.65
N SER A 666 -18.36 -44.41 0.61
CA SER A 666 -19.67 -44.52 1.26
C SER A 666 -20.78 -43.85 0.43
N GLY A 667 -21.79 -44.64 0.05
CA GLY A 667 -22.93 -44.19 -0.73
C GLY A 667 -22.67 -43.99 -2.21
N ALA A 668 -21.46 -44.27 -2.72
CA ALA A 668 -21.15 -44.17 -4.15
C ALA A 668 -21.97 -45.15 -4.98
N ASN A 669 -22.36 -44.75 -6.20
CA ASN A 669 -23.16 -45.57 -7.10
C ASN A 669 -22.29 -46.15 -8.23
N PHE A 670 -22.15 -47.48 -8.25
CA PHE A 670 -21.36 -48.24 -9.22
C PHE A 670 -22.20 -48.97 -10.28
N GLN A 671 -23.46 -48.59 -10.49
CA GLN A 671 -24.32 -49.21 -11.48
C GLN A 671 -23.66 -49.28 -12.85
N ASN A 672 -23.50 -50.47 -13.43
CA ASN A 672 -22.86 -50.70 -14.72
C ASN A 672 -21.41 -50.16 -14.87
N ALA A 673 -20.71 -49.89 -13.76
CA ALA A 673 -19.30 -49.48 -13.82
C ALA A 673 -18.40 -50.67 -14.17
N THR A 674 -17.37 -50.47 -14.98
CA THR A 674 -16.45 -51.51 -15.40
C THR A 674 -15.18 -51.48 -14.53
N LEU A 675 -14.91 -52.52 -13.74
CA LEU A 675 -13.75 -52.64 -12.84
C LEU A 675 -12.59 -53.46 -13.41
N PHE A 676 -12.87 -54.24 -14.42
CA PHE A 676 -11.93 -55.17 -15.06
C PHE A 676 -12.19 -55.23 -16.58
N PRO A 677 -11.20 -55.54 -17.42
CA PRO A 677 -11.41 -55.62 -18.87
C PRO A 677 -12.35 -56.76 -19.21
N ALA A 678 -13.29 -56.53 -20.12
CA ALA A 678 -14.15 -57.57 -20.64
C ALA A 678 -13.28 -58.62 -21.36
N ASN A 679 -13.20 -59.83 -20.85
CA ASN A 679 -12.57 -60.92 -21.54
C ASN A 679 -13.29 -61.22 -22.85
N SER A 680 -12.61 -61.05 -23.98
CA SER A 680 -13.11 -61.37 -25.36
C SER A 680 -13.43 -62.88 -25.55
N ASN A 681 -13.18 -63.75 -24.53
CA ASN A 681 -13.44 -65.16 -24.54
C ASN A 681 -14.59 -65.53 -23.58
N SER A 682 -15.76 -65.00 -23.80
CA SER A 682 -16.95 -65.25 -22.99
C SER A 682 -17.66 -66.57 -23.34
N GLY A 683 -16.88 -67.67 -23.60
CA GLY A 683 -17.46 -69.01 -23.77
C GLY A 683 -17.53 -69.84 -22.50
N SER A 684 -16.85 -69.44 -21.44
CA SER A 684 -16.76 -70.23 -20.21
C SER A 684 -17.20 -69.43 -18.99
N GLY A 685 -18.29 -69.11 -18.69
CA GLY A 685 -18.87 -68.44 -17.48
C GLY A 685 -17.99 -68.14 -16.26
N PHE A 686 -16.67 -68.12 -16.41
CA PHE A 686 -15.69 -67.85 -15.35
C PHE A 686 -15.11 -66.45 -15.50
N VAL A 687 -15.30 -65.62 -14.51
CA VAL A 687 -14.57 -64.35 -14.38
C VAL A 687 -13.13 -64.69 -14.01
N GLU A 688 -12.16 -64.22 -14.78
CA GLU A 688 -10.77 -64.36 -14.45
C GLU A 688 -10.46 -63.55 -13.19
N THR A 689 -10.23 -64.21 -12.06
CA THR A 689 -10.04 -63.59 -10.74
C THR A 689 -8.59 -63.18 -10.46
N THR A 690 -7.65 -63.50 -11.38
CA THR A 690 -6.25 -63.08 -11.21
C THR A 690 -6.08 -61.64 -11.52
N PRO A 691 -5.40 -60.84 -10.66
CA PRO A 691 -5.14 -59.42 -10.94
C PRO A 691 -4.31 -59.29 -12.19
N THR A 692 -4.87 -58.65 -13.23
CA THR A 692 -4.10 -58.27 -14.40
C THR A 692 -3.62 -56.80 -14.19
N ALA A 693 -2.60 -56.39 -14.89
CA ALA A 693 -2.08 -54.98 -14.80
C ALA A 693 -3.16 -53.97 -15.17
N THR A 694 -4.27 -54.37 -15.77
CA THR A 694 -5.39 -53.56 -16.25
C THR A 694 -6.62 -53.66 -15.38
N SER A 695 -6.56 -54.36 -14.24
CA SER A 695 -7.69 -54.49 -13.32
C SER A 695 -7.66 -53.45 -12.21
N ALA A 696 -8.83 -53.00 -11.70
CA ALA A 696 -8.90 -52.02 -10.62
C ALA A 696 -8.24 -52.54 -9.31
N LYS A 697 -7.43 -51.75 -8.65
CA LYS A 697 -6.85 -52.05 -7.35
C LYS A 697 -7.81 -51.70 -6.24
N VAL A 698 -8.37 -52.70 -5.56
CA VAL A 698 -9.45 -52.54 -4.57
C VAL A 698 -9.15 -53.23 -3.25
N ARG A 699 -7.97 -53.82 -3.07
CA ARG A 699 -7.62 -54.58 -1.86
C ARG A 699 -7.71 -53.70 -0.60
N GLY A 700 -8.50 -54.18 0.36
CA GLY A 700 -8.73 -53.50 1.63
C GLY A 700 -9.61 -52.26 1.54
N VAL A 701 -10.14 -51.91 0.38
CA VAL A 701 -11.07 -50.81 0.19
C VAL A 701 -12.46 -51.20 0.64
N ASP A 702 -13.14 -50.32 1.40
CA ASP A 702 -14.49 -50.59 1.94
C ASP A 702 -15.58 -50.27 0.91
N PHE A 703 -16.25 -51.31 0.41
CA PHE A 703 -17.40 -51.24 -0.48
C PHE A 703 -18.72 -51.53 0.26
N SER A 704 -18.73 -51.65 1.60
CA SER A 704 -19.91 -52.08 2.37
C SER A 704 -21.13 -51.17 2.16
N GLN A 705 -20.94 -49.90 1.88
CA GLN A 705 -22.01 -48.92 1.68
C GLN A 705 -22.14 -48.46 0.21
N VAL A 706 -21.46 -49.11 -0.72
CA VAL A 706 -21.56 -48.83 -2.14
C VAL A 706 -22.89 -49.33 -2.70
N LYS A 707 -23.48 -48.60 -3.62
CA LYS A 707 -24.81 -48.89 -4.18
C LYS A 707 -24.72 -49.52 -5.57
N ASN A 708 -25.70 -50.37 -5.88
CA ASN A 708 -25.96 -50.90 -7.23
C ASN A 708 -24.79 -51.73 -7.79
N LEU A 709 -24.08 -52.48 -6.95
CA LEU A 709 -23.12 -53.49 -7.39
C LEU A 709 -23.85 -54.68 -8.04
N ASP A 710 -23.41 -55.08 -9.23
CA ASP A 710 -23.89 -56.32 -9.83
C ASP A 710 -23.12 -57.55 -9.32
N SER A 711 -23.60 -58.75 -9.67
CA SER A 711 -23.01 -59.99 -9.21
C SER A 711 -21.59 -60.23 -9.71
N GLN A 712 -21.23 -59.74 -10.90
CA GLN A 712 -19.88 -59.87 -11.47
C GLN A 712 -18.92 -58.94 -10.77
N GLN A 713 -19.30 -57.68 -10.57
CA GLN A 713 -18.56 -56.70 -9.79
C GLN A 713 -18.26 -57.22 -8.38
N LEU A 714 -19.29 -57.76 -7.70
CA LEU A 714 -19.17 -58.27 -6.36
C LEU A 714 -18.22 -59.49 -6.29
N THR A 715 -18.32 -60.42 -7.22
CA THR A 715 -17.42 -61.57 -7.33
C THR A 715 -15.96 -61.09 -7.51
N TYR A 716 -15.75 -60.13 -8.38
CA TYR A 716 -14.43 -59.54 -8.61
C TYR A 716 -13.88 -58.84 -7.35
N LEU A 717 -14.69 -57.98 -6.69
CA LEU A 717 -14.29 -57.25 -5.49
C LEU A 717 -13.88 -58.21 -4.35
N CYS A 718 -14.65 -59.27 -4.11
CA CYS A 718 -14.34 -60.30 -3.11
C CYS A 718 -13.04 -61.04 -3.46
N ALA A 719 -12.83 -61.41 -4.72
CA ALA A 719 -11.61 -62.08 -5.17
C ALA A 719 -10.36 -61.22 -5.04
N GLN A 720 -10.50 -59.86 -5.15
CA GLN A 720 -9.40 -58.93 -5.00
C GLN A 720 -9.20 -58.46 -3.55
N GLY A 721 -9.95 -58.94 -2.58
CA GLY A 721 -9.80 -58.62 -1.16
C GLY A 721 -10.36 -57.26 -0.75
N ALA A 722 -11.37 -56.79 -1.43
CA ALA A 722 -12.15 -55.61 -1.01
C ALA A 722 -13.00 -55.99 0.24
N ILE A 723 -13.37 -54.99 1.03
CA ILE A 723 -14.22 -55.17 2.21
C ILE A 723 -15.67 -54.98 1.78
N HIS A 724 -16.49 -56.07 1.85
CA HIS A 724 -17.93 -56.01 1.62
C HIS A 724 -18.63 -57.11 2.43
N PRO A 725 -19.84 -56.88 2.97
CA PRO A 725 -20.55 -57.89 3.79
C PRO A 725 -20.70 -59.24 3.10
N SER A 726 -20.85 -59.26 1.79
CA SER A 726 -21.00 -60.51 1.03
C SER A 726 -19.69 -61.20 0.71
N CYS A 727 -18.53 -60.68 1.05
CA CYS A 727 -17.21 -61.31 0.81
C CYS A 727 -16.70 -62.15 1.97
N GLY A 728 -17.44 -62.24 3.07
CA GLY A 728 -16.95 -62.82 4.34
C GLY A 728 -17.69 -64.04 4.84
N SER A 729 -18.30 -64.87 3.97
CA SER A 729 -18.88 -66.13 4.37
C SER A 729 -18.17 -67.31 3.78
#